data_8e19991d37de17b2168bada6d630a79f
#
_entry.id   8e19991d37de17b2168bada6d630a79f
#
_cell.length_a   1.000
_cell.length_b   1.000
_cell.length_c   1.000
_cell.angle_alpha   90.00
_cell.angle_beta   90.00
_cell.angle_gamma   90.00
#
_symmetry.space_group_name_H-M   'P 1'
#
loop_
_entity.id
_entity.type
_entity.pdbx_description
1 polymer ?
#
loop_
_entity_poly.entity_id
_entity_poly.type
_entity_poly.pdbx_seq_one_letter_code
_entity_poly.pdbx_strand_id
1 'polypeptide(L)'
;MTTTSANVGETLSRSETSTPTAGVPQPARLASGGLIDRARSLPFSFDGRKLFGHPGDTLASALVANGVKLVGRSFKYHRPRGILSAGPEEPSALVELRSGARREPNTRATSIELFDGLEAASQNRWPSLAFDLMAAGSVFSPFLAAGFYYKTFMWPASFWEKVYEPLIRRAAGLGRAPEGIDPDHYEKAHAFCDVLVIGSGAAGLMAALSAARSGARVILCEEDFRLGGRLLCERGLIGGEAAPEFVQRIEAELRSFPDVRVMTRTTLFGTYDHGTYGALERVNDHIALPPPFEPRQRAWRIVAKRCVLTAGAIERPLVFGNNDRPGVMLAGAVRSYLNRFAARPGRRAVVFANNDDAASVAVDLHAAGVEVAALVDPRPETKPSSVALAEKTGARLIAGGVVTGAIGGHAVRAVEVREANGRSSRVACDLVAMSGGFSPNLHLATHLGGRPVWDETIAGFVPGDTPRGMAAAGAARGTYDLADCLAAGAKAGAEAADAVGFQTRPSAVPQVEPQSAAVTPLWRVRGHKGKAFIDFQNDVTDKDIELAEREGFRSVEHLKRYTTLGMATDQGKTANVNGLAVMAEITERSIPQTGVTTFRPPFTPVAIGALAGHARGKEHRPTRFTPSHEWAHAQGAVFVETGLWLRAQYFPQEGDRSWFDACNREVIAVRSRVGVCDVSTLGKIDIQGADAPEFLERVYCNSWKSLPVGKVRYGVMLREDGFVFDDGTTARLGPDHYLMTTTTANAAAVMQHLDFCHQVLWPDLDVGLVSVTEQWAQYAIAGPKSRELLEAIVDREHDISNAALPYMACSEVTVLGGLRARLFRISFSGELAYELGVPCRHGDAVIRALMQAGQSLGVAPYGLEALNVMRVEKGHAAGGELNGQTTAQDLGFSRLMAMGKDFIGRAMSQRSALLDPDRQVLVGVKPLDPSARLSAGAHFVPLDVPVNPENDDGHTTSVAFSPSLNVSIGLGLLKRGRERMGERLRAVDALRGTDIRVEVCPNCFLDPEGARLRG
;
A
#
# COMPACT_ATOMS: atom_id res chain seq x y z
N MET A 1 55.94 1.13 -7.21
CA MET A 1 56.71 0.01 -7.74
C MET A 1 55.73 -1.06 -8.18
N THR A 2 55.78 -1.24 -9.48
CA THR A 2 55.44 -2.38 -10.34
C THR A 2 54.06 -3.01 -10.23
N THR A 3 53.29 -2.65 -11.19
CA THR A 3 52.20 -3.28 -11.95
C THR A 3 52.40 -4.78 -12.20
N THR A 4 51.34 -5.56 -12.03
CA THR A 4 51.10 -6.73 -12.86
C THR A 4 49.60 -6.81 -13.16
N SER A 5 49.27 -6.48 -14.39
CA SER A 5 47.99 -6.72 -15.04
C SER A 5 47.89 -8.21 -15.38
N ALA A 6 46.84 -8.87 -14.90
CA ALA A 6 46.46 -10.18 -15.41
C ALA A 6 45.21 -10.03 -16.27
N ASN A 7 45.39 -10.15 -17.57
CA ASN A 7 44.34 -10.39 -18.56
C ASN A 7 43.59 -11.68 -18.21
N VAL A 8 42.32 -11.56 -17.90
CA VAL A 8 41.40 -12.69 -17.96
C VAL A 8 40.62 -12.54 -19.28
N GLY A 9 40.95 -13.37 -20.23
CA GLY A 9 40.29 -13.45 -21.51
C GLY A 9 38.86 -13.92 -21.37
N GLU A 10 37.97 -13.16 -21.96
CA GLU A 10 36.59 -13.53 -22.24
C GLU A 10 36.53 -14.82 -23.08
N THR A 11 36.03 -15.87 -22.50
CA THR A 11 35.43 -16.95 -23.25
C THR A 11 33.92 -16.71 -23.26
N LEU A 12 33.44 -15.93 -24.20
CA LEU A 12 32.07 -15.91 -24.63
C LEU A 12 31.71 -17.30 -25.13
N SER A 13 31.04 -18.10 -24.26
CA SER A 13 30.38 -19.32 -24.68
C SER A 13 29.29 -18.94 -25.63
N ARG A 14 29.43 -19.35 -26.90
CA ARG A 14 28.40 -19.31 -27.93
C ARG A 14 27.12 -19.92 -27.34
N SER A 15 26.03 -19.16 -27.34
CA SER A 15 24.70 -19.68 -27.16
C SER A 15 24.48 -20.83 -28.14
N GLU A 16 24.31 -22.01 -27.62
CA GLU A 16 23.80 -23.14 -28.40
C GLU A 16 22.48 -22.69 -29.02
N THR A 17 22.48 -22.55 -30.33
CA THR A 17 21.26 -22.45 -31.13
C THR A 17 20.50 -23.76 -30.93
N SER A 18 19.47 -23.71 -30.06
CA SER A 18 18.55 -24.82 -29.91
C SER A 18 17.93 -25.15 -31.25
N THR A 19 18.26 -26.28 -31.78
CA THR A 19 17.56 -26.91 -32.91
C THR A 19 16.05 -26.90 -32.65
N PRO A 20 15.19 -26.58 -33.63
CA PRO A 20 13.76 -26.64 -33.46
C PRO A 20 13.38 -28.10 -33.10
N THR A 21 13.10 -28.39 -31.85
CA THR A 21 12.53 -29.66 -31.43
C THR A 21 11.18 -29.80 -32.08
N ALA A 22 11.00 -30.79 -32.94
CA ALA A 22 9.73 -31.20 -33.52
C ALA A 22 8.67 -31.22 -32.42
N GLY A 23 7.61 -30.44 -32.57
CA GLY A 23 6.69 -30.05 -31.51
C GLY A 23 6.11 -31.26 -30.77
N VAL A 24 6.31 -31.29 -29.45
CA VAL A 24 5.55 -32.17 -28.56
C VAL A 24 4.07 -31.81 -28.74
N PRO A 25 3.20 -32.79 -29.06
CA PRO A 25 1.82 -32.49 -29.41
C PRO A 25 1.07 -31.92 -28.19
N GLN A 26 0.57 -30.71 -28.31
CA GLN A 26 -0.39 -30.12 -27.37
C GLN A 26 -1.81 -30.48 -27.86
N PRO A 27 -2.49 -31.44 -27.28
CA PRO A 27 -3.69 -32.08 -27.86
C PRO A 27 -4.90 -31.14 -27.97
N ALA A 28 -4.86 -30.02 -27.27
CA ALA A 28 -5.91 -29.02 -27.30
C ALA A 28 -5.45 -27.67 -27.89
N ARG A 29 -4.24 -27.56 -28.44
CA ARG A 29 -3.78 -26.37 -29.13
C ARG A 29 -4.38 -26.31 -30.54
N LEU A 30 -4.97 -25.16 -30.90
CA LEU A 30 -5.45 -24.91 -32.26
C LEU A 30 -4.25 -24.72 -33.20
N ALA A 31 -4.40 -25.13 -34.46
CA ALA A 31 -3.31 -25.07 -35.44
C ALA A 31 -2.91 -23.65 -35.82
N SER A 32 -3.84 -22.66 -35.71
CA SER A 32 -3.65 -21.28 -36.08
C SER A 32 -4.33 -20.33 -35.09
N GLY A 33 -4.10 -19.05 -35.24
CA GLY A 33 -4.68 -18.01 -34.38
C GLY A 33 -3.97 -17.85 -33.05
N GLY A 34 -4.53 -16.98 -32.21
CA GLY A 34 -3.99 -16.61 -30.91
C GLY A 34 -2.88 -15.54 -30.98
N LEU A 35 -2.61 -14.94 -29.85
CA LEU A 35 -1.56 -13.93 -29.66
C LEU A 35 -0.31 -14.55 -28.98
N ILE A 36 0.07 -15.75 -29.41
CA ILE A 36 1.20 -16.52 -28.90
C ILE A 36 2.30 -16.63 -29.95
N ASP A 37 3.55 -16.67 -29.53
CA ASP A 37 4.70 -16.90 -30.41
C ASP A 37 4.95 -18.39 -30.57
N ARG A 38 4.45 -18.96 -31.68
CA ARG A 38 4.56 -20.39 -31.98
C ARG A 38 5.95 -20.84 -32.44
N ALA A 39 6.82 -19.89 -32.80
CA ALA A 39 8.19 -20.19 -33.23
C ALA A 39 9.04 -20.68 -32.05
N ARG A 40 8.66 -20.35 -30.84
CA ARG A 40 9.38 -20.70 -29.61
C ARG A 40 8.53 -21.63 -28.74
N SER A 41 9.16 -22.66 -28.20
CA SER A 41 8.55 -23.59 -27.22
C SER A 41 9.14 -23.35 -25.83
N LEU A 42 8.29 -23.23 -24.82
CA LEU A 42 8.67 -23.03 -23.43
C LEU A 42 8.35 -24.31 -22.64
N PRO A 43 9.36 -25.07 -22.20
CA PRO A 43 9.15 -26.19 -21.30
C PRO A 43 8.79 -25.68 -19.89
N PHE A 44 7.84 -26.36 -19.24
CA PHE A 44 7.47 -26.09 -17.85
C PHE A 44 7.06 -27.41 -17.17
N SER A 45 6.91 -27.38 -15.85
CA SER A 45 6.43 -28.55 -15.10
C SER A 45 5.16 -28.22 -14.29
N PHE A 46 4.26 -29.20 -14.24
CA PHE A 46 3.09 -29.19 -13.37
C PHE A 46 2.93 -30.55 -12.67
N ASP A 47 2.96 -30.55 -11.33
CA ASP A 47 3.00 -31.77 -10.50
C ASP A 47 4.09 -32.75 -10.96
N GLY A 48 5.28 -32.25 -11.32
CA GLY A 48 6.42 -33.05 -11.79
C GLY A 48 6.30 -33.56 -13.25
N ARG A 49 5.18 -33.32 -13.94
CA ARG A 49 5.04 -33.64 -15.37
C ARG A 49 5.61 -32.52 -16.23
N LYS A 50 6.50 -32.85 -17.15
CA LYS A 50 7.02 -31.92 -18.16
C LYS A 50 5.94 -31.65 -19.23
N LEU A 51 5.66 -30.40 -19.44
CA LEU A 51 4.68 -29.87 -20.40
C LEU A 51 5.33 -28.76 -21.20
N PHE A 52 4.65 -28.31 -22.26
CA PHE A 52 5.14 -27.25 -23.14
C PHE A 52 4.06 -26.21 -23.42
N GLY A 53 4.48 -24.96 -23.58
CA GLY A 53 3.65 -23.85 -24.03
C GLY A 53 4.45 -22.94 -24.92
N HIS A 54 3.95 -21.71 -25.13
CA HIS A 54 4.57 -20.71 -25.99
C HIS A 54 4.69 -19.36 -25.31
N PRO A 55 5.62 -18.46 -25.69
CA PRO A 55 5.58 -17.09 -25.23
C PRO A 55 4.22 -16.44 -25.58
N GLY A 56 3.65 -15.74 -24.61
CA GLY A 56 2.30 -15.19 -24.67
C GLY A 56 1.24 -16.08 -24.04
N ASP A 57 1.56 -17.33 -23.65
CA ASP A 57 0.70 -18.12 -22.78
C ASP A 57 0.74 -17.62 -21.33
N THR A 58 -0.36 -17.87 -20.61
CA THR A 58 -0.36 -17.99 -19.15
C THR A 58 -0.15 -19.45 -18.76
N LEU A 59 0.19 -19.74 -17.49
CA LEU A 59 0.22 -21.12 -16.99
C LEU A 59 -1.12 -21.81 -17.24
N ALA A 60 -2.24 -21.14 -17.01
CA ALA A 60 -3.58 -21.69 -17.24
C ALA A 60 -3.81 -22.03 -18.71
N SER A 61 -3.48 -21.13 -19.64
CA SER A 61 -3.67 -21.40 -21.09
C SER A 61 -2.79 -22.55 -21.58
N ALA A 62 -1.55 -22.64 -21.06
CA ALA A 62 -0.65 -23.74 -21.37
C ALA A 62 -1.19 -25.07 -20.82
N LEU A 63 -1.75 -25.10 -19.59
CA LEU A 63 -2.42 -26.29 -19.04
C LEU A 63 -3.62 -26.72 -19.88
N VAL A 64 -4.49 -25.77 -20.29
CA VAL A 64 -5.63 -26.05 -21.20
C VAL A 64 -5.12 -26.63 -22.52
N ALA A 65 -4.10 -26.04 -23.15
CA ALA A 65 -3.53 -26.51 -24.41
C ALA A 65 -2.96 -27.93 -24.30
N ASN A 66 -2.44 -28.32 -23.15
CA ASN A 66 -1.97 -29.67 -22.85
C ASN A 66 -3.10 -30.63 -22.39
N GLY A 67 -4.36 -30.19 -22.41
CA GLY A 67 -5.52 -30.99 -22.03
C GLY A 67 -5.67 -31.26 -20.52
N VAL A 68 -5.01 -30.47 -19.68
CA VAL A 68 -5.11 -30.59 -18.21
C VAL A 68 -6.39 -29.91 -17.74
N LYS A 69 -7.36 -30.70 -17.28
CA LYS A 69 -8.65 -30.20 -16.77
C LYS A 69 -8.69 -30.08 -15.25
N LEU A 70 -8.05 -31.00 -14.53
CA LEU A 70 -7.99 -31.02 -13.07
C LEU A 70 -6.72 -30.29 -12.61
N VAL A 71 -6.88 -29.15 -11.89
CA VAL A 71 -5.77 -28.27 -11.49
C VAL A 71 -5.60 -28.19 -9.98
N GLY A 72 -6.68 -28.38 -9.22
CA GLY A 72 -6.64 -28.28 -7.77
C GLY A 72 -7.75 -29.05 -7.08
N ARG A 73 -7.80 -28.93 -5.76
CA ARG A 73 -8.87 -29.43 -4.90
C ARG A 73 -9.44 -28.27 -4.09
N SER A 74 -10.74 -28.36 -3.78
CA SER A 74 -11.41 -27.31 -3.03
C SER A 74 -10.99 -27.28 -1.56
N PHE A 75 -11.18 -26.12 -0.93
CA PHE A 75 -10.73 -25.81 0.43
C PHE A 75 -11.37 -26.72 1.50
N LYS A 76 -12.69 -26.83 1.52
CA LYS A 76 -13.43 -27.51 2.61
C LYS A 76 -13.79 -28.95 2.28
N TYR A 77 -14.16 -29.21 1.04
CA TYR A 77 -14.67 -30.52 0.62
C TYR A 77 -13.71 -31.35 -0.23
N HIS A 78 -12.53 -30.82 -0.56
CA HIS A 78 -11.55 -31.50 -1.44
C HIS A 78 -12.12 -31.95 -2.78
N ARG A 79 -13.13 -31.22 -3.28
CA ARG A 79 -13.74 -31.52 -4.56
C ARG A 79 -12.79 -31.17 -5.72
N PRO A 80 -12.84 -31.92 -6.83
CA PRO A 80 -12.06 -31.60 -8.00
C PRO A 80 -12.32 -30.17 -8.49
N ARG A 81 -11.27 -29.39 -8.74
CA ARG A 81 -11.31 -28.02 -9.27
C ARG A 81 -10.54 -27.93 -10.58
N GLY A 82 -11.10 -27.23 -11.53
CA GLY A 82 -10.46 -26.87 -12.80
C GLY A 82 -10.21 -25.37 -12.89
N ILE A 83 -9.97 -24.91 -14.12
CA ILE A 83 -9.85 -23.50 -14.45
C ILE A 83 -11.26 -22.98 -14.73
N LEU A 84 -11.70 -21.95 -14.00
CA LEU A 84 -13.02 -21.35 -14.13
C LEU A 84 -13.01 -20.13 -15.07
N SER A 85 -12.02 -19.26 -14.89
CA SER A 85 -11.88 -17.98 -15.60
C SER A 85 -10.58 -17.90 -16.38
N ALA A 86 -10.29 -16.72 -16.97
CA ALA A 86 -9.03 -16.46 -17.65
C ALA A 86 -8.28 -15.24 -17.10
N GLY A 87 -8.77 -14.64 -16.02
CA GLY A 87 -8.27 -13.41 -15.42
C GLY A 87 -7.96 -13.53 -13.93
N PRO A 88 -7.75 -12.39 -13.24
CA PRO A 88 -7.38 -12.33 -11.82
C PRO A 88 -8.52 -12.71 -10.88
N GLU A 89 -9.73 -12.88 -11.38
CA GLU A 89 -10.89 -13.35 -10.62
C GLU A 89 -10.92 -14.86 -10.40
N GLU A 90 -9.94 -15.61 -10.93
CA GLU A 90 -9.88 -17.09 -10.83
C GLU A 90 -9.89 -17.59 -9.38
N PRO A 91 -10.95 -18.33 -8.96
CA PRO A 91 -11.08 -18.81 -7.59
C PRO A 91 -10.56 -20.23 -7.37
N SER A 92 -10.39 -21.02 -8.42
CA SER A 92 -10.23 -22.48 -8.34
C SER A 92 -8.84 -22.98 -8.74
N ALA A 93 -8.19 -22.33 -9.73
CA ALA A 93 -6.89 -22.74 -10.23
C ALA A 93 -5.76 -22.05 -9.47
N LEU A 94 -5.71 -22.28 -8.15
CA LEU A 94 -4.64 -21.82 -7.27
C LEU A 94 -3.53 -22.86 -7.23
N VAL A 95 -2.31 -22.42 -7.51
CA VAL A 95 -1.13 -23.28 -7.60
C VAL A 95 -0.02 -22.78 -6.70
N GLU A 96 0.90 -23.64 -6.37
CA GLU A 96 2.18 -23.34 -5.77
C GLU A 96 3.21 -23.18 -6.89
N LEU A 97 3.91 -22.03 -6.90
CA LEU A 97 4.99 -21.77 -7.84
C LEU A 97 6.33 -21.98 -7.18
N ARG A 98 7.29 -22.42 -7.98
CA ARG A 98 8.69 -22.59 -7.58
C ARG A 98 8.85 -23.56 -6.40
N SER A 99 10.06 -23.70 -5.89
CA SER A 99 10.39 -24.59 -4.79
C SER A 99 11.32 -23.93 -3.78
N GLY A 100 11.47 -24.54 -2.60
CA GLY A 100 12.38 -24.08 -1.55
C GLY A 100 12.06 -22.67 -1.05
N ALA A 101 13.09 -21.82 -0.94
CA ALA A 101 12.98 -20.45 -0.43
C ALA A 101 12.18 -19.51 -1.36
N ARG A 102 12.02 -19.87 -2.64
CA ARG A 102 11.22 -19.11 -3.61
C ARG A 102 9.79 -19.63 -3.77
N ARG A 103 9.38 -20.61 -2.98
CA ARG A 103 8.01 -21.16 -3.02
C ARG A 103 6.98 -20.07 -2.80
N GLU A 104 5.97 -20.03 -3.67
CA GLU A 104 4.88 -19.04 -3.61
C GLU A 104 3.53 -19.76 -3.75
N PRO A 105 2.80 -19.96 -2.65
CA PRO A 105 1.51 -20.62 -2.67
C PRO A 105 0.39 -19.68 -3.10
N ASN A 106 -0.78 -20.25 -3.35
CA ASN A 106 -2.05 -19.57 -3.64
C ASN A 106 -1.99 -18.61 -4.83
N THR A 107 -1.11 -18.87 -5.79
CA THR A 107 -0.97 -18.04 -6.99
C THR A 107 -1.93 -18.52 -8.07
N ARG A 108 -2.64 -17.57 -8.72
CA ARG A 108 -3.61 -17.91 -9.77
C ARG A 108 -2.91 -18.28 -11.06
N ALA A 109 -3.15 -19.47 -11.56
CA ALA A 109 -2.57 -19.94 -12.82
C ALA A 109 -2.89 -19.04 -14.02
N THR A 110 -4.02 -18.33 -13.98
CA THR A 110 -4.48 -17.39 -15.01
C THR A 110 -3.69 -16.10 -15.08
N SER A 111 -3.03 -15.70 -13.98
CA SER A 111 -2.26 -14.44 -13.88
C SER A 111 -0.75 -14.64 -14.02
N ILE A 112 -0.29 -15.89 -14.19
CA ILE A 112 1.13 -16.22 -14.35
C ILE A 112 1.47 -16.26 -15.82
N GLU A 113 2.33 -15.36 -16.28
CA GLU A 113 2.93 -15.44 -17.61
C GLU A 113 3.88 -16.64 -17.68
N LEU A 114 3.74 -17.45 -18.71
CA LEU A 114 4.55 -18.64 -18.88
C LEU A 114 5.99 -18.28 -19.27
N PHE A 115 6.96 -18.87 -18.60
CA PHE A 115 8.38 -18.73 -18.89
C PHE A 115 9.09 -20.09 -18.91
N ASP A 116 10.26 -20.11 -19.52
CA ASP A 116 11.08 -21.30 -19.62
C ASP A 116 11.52 -21.82 -18.24
N GLY A 117 11.29 -23.12 -17.98
CA GLY A 117 11.62 -23.75 -16.72
C GLY A 117 10.66 -23.45 -15.57
N LEU A 118 9.46 -22.90 -15.82
CA LEU A 118 8.47 -22.65 -14.78
C LEU A 118 8.11 -23.95 -14.06
N GLU A 119 8.23 -23.94 -12.74
CA GLU A 119 7.80 -25.05 -11.88
C GLU A 119 6.50 -24.67 -11.16
N ALA A 120 5.46 -25.48 -11.32
CA ALA A 120 4.19 -25.31 -10.64
C ALA A 120 3.68 -26.64 -10.07
N ALA A 121 2.95 -26.58 -8.96
CA ALA A 121 2.32 -27.71 -8.34
C ALA A 121 0.88 -27.39 -7.92
N SER A 122 0.01 -28.37 -7.96
CA SER A 122 -1.33 -28.27 -7.41
C SER A 122 -1.29 -28.23 -5.88
N GLN A 123 -2.26 -27.54 -5.29
CA GLN A 123 -2.40 -27.42 -3.85
C GLN A 123 -3.55 -28.28 -3.31
N ASN A 124 -3.64 -28.39 -1.99
CA ASN A 124 -4.74 -28.97 -1.25
C ASN A 124 -5.03 -30.43 -1.60
N ARG A 125 -4.02 -31.26 -1.68
CA ARG A 125 -4.14 -32.69 -2.03
C ARG A 125 -3.20 -33.55 -1.19
N TRP A 126 -3.61 -34.82 -0.97
CA TRP A 126 -2.76 -35.86 -0.39
C TRP A 126 -3.26 -37.25 -0.76
N PRO A 127 -2.42 -38.19 -1.32
CA PRO A 127 -1.04 -37.97 -1.76
C PRO A 127 -0.91 -37.33 -3.16
N SER A 128 -1.93 -37.41 -4.00
CA SER A 128 -1.88 -36.83 -5.37
C SER A 128 -3.17 -36.13 -5.75
N LEU A 129 -3.12 -35.32 -6.80
CA LEU A 129 -4.28 -34.58 -7.30
C LEU A 129 -5.38 -35.54 -7.84
N ALA A 130 -4.99 -36.60 -8.52
CA ALA A 130 -5.94 -37.60 -9.06
C ALA A 130 -6.53 -38.50 -7.96
N PHE A 131 -5.71 -38.83 -6.95
CA PHE A 131 -6.15 -39.68 -5.83
C PHE A 131 -5.88 -38.92 -4.52
N ASP A 132 -6.91 -38.29 -4.03
CA ASP A 132 -6.85 -37.45 -2.82
C ASP A 132 -7.63 -38.12 -1.68
N LEU A 133 -6.90 -38.63 -0.69
CA LEU A 133 -7.50 -39.26 0.49
C LEU A 133 -8.26 -38.28 1.36
N MET A 134 -7.86 -36.99 1.35
CA MET A 134 -8.58 -35.95 2.08
C MET A 134 -9.99 -35.72 1.54
N ALA A 135 -10.26 -36.08 0.29
CA ALA A 135 -11.61 -36.08 -0.29
C ALA A 135 -12.62 -36.99 0.45
N ALA A 136 -12.16 -37.95 1.27
CA ALA A 136 -13.02 -38.70 2.20
C ALA A 136 -13.75 -37.76 3.17
N GLY A 137 -13.17 -36.56 3.50
CA GLY A 137 -13.83 -35.52 4.27
C GLY A 137 -15.14 -35.02 3.65
N SER A 138 -15.33 -35.15 2.34
CA SER A 138 -16.61 -34.85 1.69
C SER A 138 -17.78 -35.70 2.18
N VAL A 139 -17.54 -36.91 2.69
CA VAL A 139 -18.54 -37.75 3.32
C VAL A 139 -19.04 -37.13 4.62
N PHE A 140 -18.16 -36.41 5.33
CA PHE A 140 -18.49 -35.68 6.55
C PHE A 140 -19.04 -34.28 6.27
N SER A 141 -19.39 -33.96 5.04
CA SER A 141 -19.86 -32.65 4.63
C SER A 141 -21.06 -32.08 5.45
N PRO A 142 -21.98 -32.89 6.00
CA PRO A 142 -23.02 -32.37 6.88
C PRO A 142 -22.49 -31.73 8.17
N PHE A 143 -21.33 -32.15 8.66
CA PHE A 143 -20.67 -31.61 9.85
C PHE A 143 -19.80 -30.39 9.55
N LEU A 144 -19.59 -30.09 8.28
CA LEU A 144 -18.77 -28.97 7.79
C LEU A 144 -19.65 -27.85 7.17
N ALA A 145 -20.92 -27.77 7.54
CA ALA A 145 -21.82 -26.68 7.12
C ALA A 145 -21.36 -25.33 7.67
N ALA A 146 -21.93 -24.23 7.20
CA ALA A 146 -21.64 -22.90 7.72
C ALA A 146 -21.71 -22.84 9.25
N GLY A 147 -20.79 -22.15 9.87
CA GLY A 147 -20.68 -22.04 11.33
C GLY A 147 -20.19 -23.31 12.05
N PHE A 148 -19.65 -24.28 11.35
CA PHE A 148 -19.18 -25.53 11.96
C PHE A 148 -18.16 -25.33 13.08
N TYR A 149 -17.36 -24.28 13.06
CA TYR A 149 -16.42 -23.91 14.12
C TYR A 149 -17.12 -23.68 15.47
N TYR A 150 -18.36 -23.20 15.44
CA TYR A 150 -19.14 -22.90 16.64
C TYR A 150 -20.04 -24.08 17.09
N LYS A 151 -20.06 -25.18 16.34
CA LYS A 151 -21.01 -26.28 16.56
C LYS A 151 -20.35 -27.64 16.74
N THR A 152 -19.35 -27.97 15.92
CA THR A 152 -18.87 -29.35 15.77
C THR A 152 -17.66 -29.66 16.65
N PHE A 153 -16.78 -28.67 16.88
CA PHE A 153 -15.49 -28.87 17.57
C PHE A 153 -15.40 -28.16 18.92
N MET A 154 -16.52 -28.05 19.63
CA MET A 154 -16.59 -27.30 20.90
C MET A 154 -16.21 -28.12 22.13
N TRP A 155 -16.20 -29.45 22.05
CA TRP A 155 -15.95 -30.32 23.19
C TRP A 155 -14.97 -31.45 22.85
N PRO A 156 -13.97 -31.72 23.71
CA PRO A 156 -13.59 -30.92 24.88
C PRO A 156 -12.93 -29.59 24.48
N ALA A 157 -13.22 -28.52 25.19
CA ALA A 157 -12.70 -27.17 24.87
C ALA A 157 -11.16 -27.11 24.81
N SER A 158 -10.47 -27.88 25.67
CA SER A 158 -9.00 -27.98 25.69
C SER A 158 -8.38 -28.62 24.45
N PHE A 159 -9.19 -29.25 23.60
CA PHE A 159 -8.72 -29.87 22.33
C PHE A 159 -8.68 -28.86 21.18
N TRP A 160 -9.30 -27.67 21.34
CA TRP A 160 -9.35 -26.71 20.25
C TRP A 160 -7.94 -26.35 19.75
N GLU A 161 -7.08 -25.84 20.62
CA GLU A 161 -5.73 -25.41 20.22
C GLU A 161 -4.77 -26.57 19.92
N LYS A 162 -4.94 -27.71 20.61
CA LYS A 162 -3.98 -28.81 20.55
C LYS A 162 -4.29 -29.85 19.48
N VAL A 163 -5.57 -29.99 19.11
CA VAL A 163 -6.02 -31.08 18.22
C VAL A 163 -6.83 -30.54 17.03
N TYR A 164 -7.94 -29.84 17.31
CA TYR A 164 -8.89 -29.49 16.26
C TYR A 164 -8.35 -28.44 15.29
N GLU A 165 -7.86 -27.33 15.79
CA GLU A 165 -7.30 -26.26 14.97
C GLU A 165 -6.12 -26.73 14.11
N PRO A 166 -5.10 -27.43 14.65
CA PRO A 166 -4.00 -27.93 13.83
C PRO A 166 -4.43 -28.92 12.73
N LEU A 167 -5.42 -29.76 12.99
CA LEU A 167 -5.96 -30.68 11.99
C LEU A 167 -6.76 -29.94 10.92
N ILE A 168 -7.63 -29.01 11.32
CA ILE A 168 -8.43 -28.19 10.39
C ILE A 168 -7.50 -27.34 9.52
N ARG A 169 -6.50 -26.69 10.09
CA ARG A 169 -5.53 -25.87 9.36
C ARG A 169 -4.75 -26.68 8.33
N ARG A 170 -4.32 -27.89 8.68
CA ARG A 170 -3.67 -28.81 7.71
C ARG A 170 -4.60 -29.26 6.60
N ALA A 171 -5.85 -29.56 6.95
CA ALA A 171 -6.86 -29.96 5.97
C ALA A 171 -7.32 -28.80 5.08
N ALA A 172 -7.24 -27.56 5.54
CA ALA A 172 -7.64 -26.38 4.79
C ALA A 172 -6.80 -26.11 3.52
N GLY A 173 -5.57 -26.68 3.45
CA GLY A 173 -4.77 -26.66 2.22
C GLY A 173 -4.44 -25.29 1.65
N LEU A 174 -4.21 -24.29 2.52
CA LEU A 174 -3.87 -22.90 2.12
C LEU A 174 -2.44 -22.77 1.54
N GLY A 175 -1.82 -23.87 1.14
CA GLY A 175 -0.43 -23.91 0.69
C GLY A 175 0.57 -23.90 1.85
N ARG A 176 1.85 -23.92 1.50
CA ARG A 176 2.95 -23.91 2.47
C ARG A 176 3.76 -22.65 2.30
N ALA A 177 4.11 -22.02 3.40
CA ALA A 177 5.07 -20.93 3.40
C ALA A 177 6.43 -21.41 2.86
N PRO A 178 7.24 -20.54 2.24
CA PRO A 178 8.60 -20.89 1.85
C PRO A 178 9.45 -21.22 3.07
N GLU A 179 10.44 -22.06 2.90
CA GLU A 179 11.42 -22.43 3.92
C GLU A 179 12.77 -21.76 3.59
N GLY A 180 13.36 -21.10 4.58
CA GLY A 180 14.61 -20.39 4.42
C GLY A 180 14.44 -18.91 4.06
N ILE A 181 15.57 -18.24 3.84
CA ILE A 181 15.61 -16.82 3.49
C ILE A 181 15.29 -16.67 2.00
N ASP A 182 14.32 -15.82 1.67
CA ASP A 182 14.00 -15.47 0.29
C ASP A 182 15.20 -14.77 -0.37
N PRO A 183 15.78 -15.33 -1.45
CA PRO A 183 16.94 -14.76 -2.11
C PRO A 183 16.59 -13.62 -3.08
N ASP A 184 15.32 -13.40 -3.37
CA ASP A 184 14.89 -12.38 -4.33
C ASP A 184 14.89 -10.98 -3.70
N HIS A 185 15.10 -9.96 -4.53
CA HIS A 185 15.05 -8.56 -4.15
C HIS A 185 13.70 -7.94 -4.47
N TYR A 186 13.33 -6.96 -3.68
CA TYR A 186 12.08 -6.21 -3.82
C TYR A 186 12.36 -4.72 -3.63
N GLU A 187 11.57 -3.89 -4.29
CA GLU A 187 11.71 -2.44 -4.22
C GLU A 187 10.42 -1.76 -3.84
N LYS A 188 10.56 -0.57 -3.26
CA LYS A 188 9.49 0.42 -3.12
C LYS A 188 9.83 1.61 -4.00
N ALA A 189 8.84 2.13 -4.70
CA ALA A 189 9.02 3.27 -5.56
C ALA A 189 7.83 4.24 -5.47
N HIS A 190 8.09 5.48 -5.85
CA HIS A 190 7.10 6.55 -5.88
C HIS A 190 6.95 7.06 -7.32
N ALA A 191 5.72 7.44 -7.66
CA ALA A 191 5.45 8.09 -8.93
C ALA A 191 4.37 9.16 -8.75
N PHE A 192 4.46 10.21 -9.57
CA PHE A 192 3.52 11.33 -9.58
C PHE A 192 3.02 11.54 -10.99
N CYS A 193 1.72 11.81 -11.15
CA CYS A 193 1.14 12.11 -12.45
C CYS A 193 -0.05 13.05 -12.33
N ASP A 194 -0.39 13.67 -13.45
CA ASP A 194 -1.60 14.49 -13.52
C ASP A 194 -2.84 13.60 -13.66
N VAL A 195 -2.76 12.57 -14.53
CA VAL A 195 -3.85 11.62 -14.76
C VAL A 195 -3.34 10.18 -14.63
N LEU A 196 -3.93 9.43 -13.70
CA LEU A 196 -3.75 7.99 -13.59
C LEU A 196 -4.92 7.27 -14.27
N VAL A 197 -4.62 6.37 -15.19
CA VAL A 197 -5.62 5.50 -15.84
C VAL A 197 -5.41 4.06 -15.36
N ILE A 198 -6.48 3.45 -14.83
CA ILE A 198 -6.43 2.09 -14.25
C ILE A 198 -7.17 1.11 -15.14
N GLY A 199 -6.41 0.22 -15.80
CA GLY A 199 -6.90 -0.74 -16.78
C GLY A 199 -6.81 -0.22 -18.20
N SER A 200 -6.35 -1.05 -19.12
CA SER A 200 -6.09 -0.73 -20.52
C SER A 200 -7.07 -1.37 -21.50
N GLY A 201 -8.29 -1.66 -21.07
CA GLY A 201 -9.37 -2.06 -21.98
C GLY A 201 -9.79 -0.90 -22.92
N ALA A 202 -10.86 -1.08 -23.70
CA ALA A 202 -11.31 -0.09 -24.67
C ALA A 202 -11.44 1.33 -24.08
N ALA A 203 -12.09 1.46 -22.93
CA ALA A 203 -12.24 2.75 -22.26
C ALA A 203 -10.89 3.31 -21.75
N GLY A 204 -10.02 2.45 -21.21
CA GLY A 204 -8.73 2.89 -20.64
C GLY A 204 -7.75 3.37 -21.71
N LEU A 205 -7.67 2.67 -22.83
CA LEU A 205 -6.83 3.10 -23.96
C LEU A 205 -7.26 4.49 -24.48
N MET A 206 -8.56 4.70 -24.66
CA MET A 206 -9.08 5.98 -25.10
C MET A 206 -8.94 7.09 -24.07
N ALA A 207 -9.07 6.76 -22.78
CA ALA A 207 -8.84 7.72 -21.70
C ALA A 207 -7.38 8.16 -21.63
N ALA A 208 -6.45 7.20 -21.65
CA ALA A 208 -5.02 7.50 -21.65
C ALA A 208 -4.62 8.32 -22.89
N LEU A 209 -5.12 7.96 -24.06
CA LEU A 209 -4.83 8.66 -25.31
C LEU A 209 -5.35 10.13 -25.30
N SER A 210 -6.58 10.34 -24.81
CA SER A 210 -7.15 11.68 -24.73
C SER A 210 -6.38 12.58 -23.76
N ALA A 211 -6.00 12.05 -22.61
CA ALA A 211 -5.18 12.77 -21.62
C ALA A 211 -3.75 13.01 -22.15
N ALA A 212 -3.12 12.02 -22.78
CA ALA A 212 -1.76 12.14 -23.32
C ALA A 212 -1.63 13.20 -24.40
N ARG A 213 -2.61 13.25 -25.32
CA ARG A 213 -2.64 14.25 -26.42
C ARG A 213 -2.78 15.70 -25.92
N SER A 214 -3.19 15.92 -24.69
CA SER A 214 -3.24 17.26 -24.07
C SER A 214 -1.90 17.72 -23.50
N GLY A 215 -0.90 16.83 -23.42
CA GLY A 215 0.38 17.10 -22.77
C GLY A 215 0.40 16.82 -21.25
N ALA A 216 -0.65 16.24 -20.69
CA ALA A 216 -0.67 15.84 -19.30
C ALA A 216 0.32 14.69 -19.02
N ARG A 217 0.91 14.66 -17.83
CA ARG A 217 1.69 13.52 -17.35
C ARG A 217 0.73 12.36 -17.04
N VAL A 218 0.79 11.30 -17.84
CA VAL A 218 -0.14 10.16 -17.72
C VAL A 218 0.58 8.90 -17.28
N ILE A 219 0.01 8.21 -16.30
CA ILE A 219 0.38 6.84 -15.98
C ILE A 219 -0.80 5.93 -16.35
N LEU A 220 -0.55 4.96 -17.26
CA LEU A 220 -1.49 3.89 -17.57
C LEU A 220 -1.01 2.60 -16.92
N CYS A 221 -1.78 2.07 -15.97
CA CYS A 221 -1.49 0.80 -15.31
C CYS A 221 -2.37 -0.32 -15.85
N GLU A 222 -1.75 -1.45 -16.19
CA GLU A 222 -2.40 -2.67 -16.65
C GLU A 222 -1.89 -3.89 -15.86
N GLU A 223 -2.80 -4.68 -15.34
CA GLU A 223 -2.48 -5.90 -14.60
C GLU A 223 -1.89 -7.00 -15.49
N ASP A 224 -2.37 -7.10 -16.72
CA ASP A 224 -1.88 -8.07 -17.71
C ASP A 224 -0.48 -7.65 -18.24
N PHE A 225 0.23 -8.58 -18.84
CA PHE A 225 1.49 -8.32 -19.54
C PHE A 225 1.27 -7.71 -20.95
N ARG A 226 0.01 -7.60 -21.40
CA ARG A 226 -0.41 -6.95 -22.65
C ARG A 226 -1.51 -5.94 -22.37
N LEU A 227 -1.47 -4.82 -23.08
CA LEU A 227 -2.60 -3.90 -23.12
C LEU A 227 -3.77 -4.48 -23.90
N GLY A 228 -4.98 -3.97 -23.65
CA GLY A 228 -6.15 -4.26 -24.44
C GLY A 228 -7.30 -4.91 -23.69
N GLY A 229 -7.06 -5.57 -22.55
CA GLY A 229 -8.11 -6.23 -21.77
C GLY A 229 -8.93 -7.19 -22.64
N ARG A 230 -10.26 -7.01 -22.69
CA ARG A 230 -11.15 -7.86 -23.48
C ARG A 230 -10.91 -7.77 -25.00
N LEU A 231 -10.38 -6.67 -25.52
CA LEU A 231 -10.06 -6.52 -26.95
C LEU A 231 -9.07 -7.58 -27.45
N LEU A 232 -8.28 -8.17 -26.57
CA LEU A 232 -7.33 -9.24 -26.89
C LEU A 232 -8.03 -10.55 -27.35
N CYS A 233 -9.30 -10.73 -27.06
CA CYS A 233 -10.08 -11.91 -27.44
C CYS A 233 -11.28 -11.62 -28.34
N GLU A 234 -11.56 -10.35 -28.66
CA GLU A 234 -12.63 -9.96 -29.58
C GLU A 234 -12.22 -10.19 -31.04
N ARG A 235 -13.21 -10.58 -31.88
CA ARG A 235 -13.02 -10.77 -33.33
C ARG A 235 -13.60 -9.64 -34.17
N GLY A 236 -14.31 -8.69 -33.54
CA GLY A 236 -14.88 -7.52 -34.21
C GLY A 236 -13.82 -6.57 -34.69
N LEU A 237 -14.20 -5.75 -35.70
CA LEU A 237 -13.37 -4.67 -36.22
C LEU A 237 -13.61 -3.38 -35.42
N ILE A 238 -12.56 -2.60 -35.23
CA ILE A 238 -12.60 -1.28 -34.61
C ILE A 238 -12.05 -0.28 -35.61
N GLY A 239 -12.92 0.57 -36.17
CA GLY A 239 -12.50 1.50 -37.21
C GLY A 239 -11.95 0.82 -38.49
N GLY A 240 -12.36 -0.43 -38.74
CA GLY A 240 -11.91 -1.21 -39.88
C GLY A 240 -10.65 -2.05 -39.68
N GLU A 241 -9.99 -1.97 -38.55
CA GLU A 241 -8.84 -2.78 -38.15
C GLU A 241 -9.21 -3.85 -37.10
N ALA A 242 -8.45 -4.94 -37.02
CA ALA A 242 -8.68 -5.97 -35.98
C ALA A 242 -8.39 -5.38 -34.58
N ALA A 243 -9.17 -5.83 -33.58
CA ALA A 243 -9.04 -5.29 -32.22
C ALA A 243 -7.61 -5.37 -31.64
N PRO A 244 -6.82 -6.44 -31.83
CA PRO A 244 -5.42 -6.46 -31.40
C PRO A 244 -4.51 -5.47 -32.14
N GLU A 245 -4.75 -5.18 -33.41
CA GLU A 245 -4.02 -4.20 -34.23
C GLU A 245 -4.32 -2.78 -33.73
N PHE A 246 -5.60 -2.49 -33.49
CA PHE A 246 -6.02 -1.24 -32.83
C PHE A 246 -5.27 -1.01 -31.49
N VAL A 247 -5.19 -2.04 -30.65
CA VAL A 247 -4.46 -1.95 -29.37
C VAL A 247 -2.99 -1.63 -29.60
N GLN A 248 -2.32 -2.32 -30.51
CA GLN A 248 -0.90 -2.09 -30.82
C GLN A 248 -0.64 -0.68 -31.32
N ARG A 249 -1.50 -0.16 -32.18
CA ARG A 249 -1.39 1.22 -32.69
C ARG A 249 -1.53 2.25 -31.57
N ILE A 250 -2.53 2.09 -30.68
CA ILE A 250 -2.70 3.01 -29.54
C ILE A 250 -1.53 2.90 -28.57
N GLU A 251 -1.04 1.70 -28.29
CA GLU A 251 0.13 1.51 -27.44
C GLU A 251 1.37 2.20 -28.00
N ALA A 252 1.61 2.05 -29.31
CA ALA A 252 2.74 2.72 -29.97
C ALA A 252 2.64 4.24 -29.87
N GLU A 253 1.43 4.81 -30.06
CA GLU A 253 1.20 6.24 -29.91
C GLU A 253 1.43 6.69 -28.45
N LEU A 254 0.86 6.00 -27.47
CA LEU A 254 1.05 6.32 -26.04
C LEU A 254 2.53 6.31 -25.63
N ARG A 255 3.31 5.32 -26.11
CA ARG A 255 4.74 5.23 -25.83
C ARG A 255 5.59 6.28 -26.55
N SER A 256 5.05 6.98 -27.54
CA SER A 256 5.74 8.08 -28.23
C SER A 256 5.72 9.40 -27.45
N PHE A 257 4.83 9.55 -26.48
CA PHE A 257 4.75 10.75 -25.64
C PHE A 257 5.79 10.67 -24.49
N PRO A 258 6.64 11.69 -24.28
CA PRO A 258 7.68 11.65 -23.26
C PRO A 258 7.12 11.62 -21.82
N ASP A 259 5.95 12.23 -21.61
CA ASP A 259 5.29 12.36 -20.31
C ASP A 259 4.25 11.25 -20.04
N VAL A 260 4.27 10.19 -20.86
CA VAL A 260 3.37 9.04 -20.68
C VAL A 260 4.15 7.81 -20.27
N ARG A 261 3.74 7.24 -19.15
CA ARG A 261 4.28 5.98 -18.66
C ARG A 261 3.25 4.86 -18.75
N VAL A 262 3.54 3.84 -19.55
CA VAL A 262 2.74 2.61 -19.64
C VAL A 262 3.36 1.53 -18.78
N MET A 263 2.60 1.08 -17.77
CA MET A 263 3.02 0.09 -16.77
C MET A 263 2.16 -1.17 -16.93
N THR A 264 2.66 -2.14 -17.68
CA THR A 264 2.10 -3.50 -17.75
C THR A 264 2.52 -4.32 -16.53
N ARG A 265 1.90 -5.49 -16.29
CA ARG A 265 2.15 -6.35 -15.12
C ARG A 265 1.99 -5.61 -13.79
N THR A 266 1.20 -4.52 -13.79
CA THR A 266 1.07 -3.61 -12.65
C THR A 266 -0.38 -3.58 -12.16
N THR A 267 -0.62 -4.20 -11.02
CA THR A 267 -1.93 -4.31 -10.39
C THR A 267 -2.12 -3.24 -9.34
N LEU A 268 -3.14 -2.38 -9.49
CA LEU A 268 -3.54 -1.48 -8.42
C LEU A 268 -4.36 -2.23 -7.37
N PHE A 269 -3.87 -2.25 -6.15
CA PHE A 269 -4.48 -3.00 -5.05
C PHE A 269 -5.19 -2.11 -4.02
N GLY A 270 -4.97 -0.79 -4.04
CA GLY A 270 -5.57 0.09 -3.04
C GLY A 270 -5.67 1.54 -3.47
N THR A 271 -6.75 2.19 -3.02
CA THR A 271 -6.96 3.65 -3.09
C THR A 271 -6.92 4.18 -1.66
N TYR A 272 -6.16 5.27 -1.47
CA TYR A 272 -5.90 5.90 -0.18
C TYR A 272 -6.15 7.40 -0.27
N ASP A 273 -6.07 8.09 0.86
CA ASP A 273 -6.31 9.53 0.93
C ASP A 273 -5.35 10.34 0.04
N HIS A 274 -5.76 11.56 -0.29
CA HIS A 274 -4.99 12.53 -1.06
C HIS A 274 -4.55 12.06 -2.45
N GLY A 275 -5.41 11.31 -3.16
CA GLY A 275 -5.10 10.83 -4.50
C GLY A 275 -3.96 9.82 -4.55
N THR A 276 -3.72 9.11 -3.46
CA THR A 276 -2.66 8.09 -3.35
C THR A 276 -3.19 6.72 -3.71
N TYR A 277 -2.42 5.98 -4.51
CA TYR A 277 -2.73 4.63 -4.97
C TYR A 277 -1.58 3.69 -4.69
N GLY A 278 -1.89 2.49 -4.20
CA GLY A 278 -0.93 1.40 -4.05
C GLY A 278 -0.97 0.48 -5.27
N ALA A 279 0.19 0.21 -5.87
CA ALA A 279 0.30 -0.72 -6.99
C ALA A 279 1.44 -1.71 -6.80
N LEU A 280 1.27 -2.90 -7.35
CA LEU A 280 2.27 -3.96 -7.38
C LEU A 280 2.68 -4.23 -8.83
N GLU A 281 3.92 -3.93 -9.17
CA GLU A 281 4.54 -4.27 -10.44
C GLU A 281 5.28 -5.61 -10.33
N ARG A 282 4.96 -6.56 -11.19
CA ARG A 282 5.64 -7.85 -11.34
C ARG A 282 6.79 -7.70 -12.34
N VAL A 283 7.91 -7.10 -11.89
CA VAL A 283 9.03 -6.72 -12.75
C VAL A 283 9.63 -7.96 -13.42
N ASN A 284 9.97 -8.97 -12.63
CA ASN A 284 10.70 -10.17 -13.07
C ASN A 284 10.02 -11.49 -12.65
N ASP A 285 8.70 -11.50 -12.38
CA ASP A 285 7.96 -12.73 -12.07
C ASP A 285 7.86 -13.68 -13.27
N HIS A 286 8.04 -13.16 -14.49
CA HIS A 286 7.94 -13.85 -15.77
C HIS A 286 9.26 -14.47 -16.25
N ILE A 287 10.25 -14.56 -15.36
CA ILE A 287 11.53 -15.24 -15.62
C ILE A 287 11.91 -16.12 -14.43
N ALA A 288 12.71 -17.13 -14.68
CA ALA A 288 13.11 -18.11 -13.65
C ALA A 288 13.91 -17.46 -12.52
N LEU A 289 14.90 -16.67 -12.85
CA LEU A 289 15.76 -15.93 -11.91
C LEU A 289 15.85 -14.47 -12.34
N PRO A 290 15.51 -13.52 -11.48
CA PRO A 290 15.75 -12.11 -11.74
C PRO A 290 17.23 -11.83 -11.99
N PRO A 291 17.57 -10.88 -12.88
CA PRO A 291 18.95 -10.42 -13.03
C PRO A 291 19.50 -9.87 -11.70
N PRO A 292 20.81 -9.92 -11.48
CA PRO A 292 21.41 -9.28 -10.31
C PRO A 292 21.04 -7.81 -10.23
N PHE A 293 20.68 -7.34 -9.04
CA PHE A 293 20.29 -5.95 -8.72
C PHE A 293 18.94 -5.50 -9.31
N GLU A 294 18.20 -6.37 -9.98
CA GLU A 294 16.82 -6.08 -10.39
C GLU A 294 15.83 -6.69 -9.39
N PRO A 295 14.74 -5.98 -9.06
CA PRO A 295 13.73 -6.52 -8.16
C PRO A 295 12.89 -7.58 -8.87
N ARG A 296 12.41 -8.55 -8.12
CA ARG A 296 11.37 -9.46 -8.59
C ARG A 296 10.03 -8.75 -8.72
N GLN A 297 9.68 -7.99 -7.70
CA GLN A 297 8.47 -7.15 -7.65
C GLN A 297 8.81 -5.79 -7.07
N ARG A 298 8.02 -4.79 -7.46
CA ARG A 298 8.12 -3.42 -6.96
C ARG A 298 6.77 -2.94 -6.47
N ALA A 299 6.73 -2.47 -5.23
CA ALA A 299 5.56 -1.81 -4.68
C ALA A 299 5.63 -0.30 -5.00
N TRP A 300 4.62 0.19 -5.69
CA TRP A 300 4.50 1.59 -6.06
C TRP A 300 3.55 2.34 -5.14
N ARG A 301 3.94 3.52 -4.74
CA ARG A 301 3.06 4.56 -4.24
C ARG A 301 2.90 5.60 -5.35
N ILE A 302 1.73 5.61 -6.00
CA ILE A 302 1.41 6.53 -7.07
C ILE A 302 0.52 7.63 -6.51
N VAL A 303 0.89 8.90 -6.72
CA VAL A 303 0.07 10.05 -6.36
C VAL A 303 -0.41 10.70 -7.65
N ALA A 304 -1.72 10.82 -7.82
CA ALA A 304 -2.34 11.37 -9.01
C ALA A 304 -3.29 12.51 -8.68
N LYS A 305 -3.26 13.57 -9.46
CA LYS A 305 -4.22 14.68 -9.32
C LYS A 305 -5.63 14.24 -9.72
N ARG A 306 -5.74 13.39 -10.75
CA ARG A 306 -7.00 12.77 -11.23
C ARG A 306 -6.78 11.31 -11.55
N CYS A 307 -7.83 10.53 -11.40
CA CYS A 307 -7.83 9.10 -11.72
C CYS A 307 -9.03 8.75 -12.60
N VAL A 308 -8.80 7.95 -13.63
CA VAL A 308 -9.86 7.34 -14.44
C VAL A 308 -9.84 5.83 -14.22
N LEU A 309 -10.87 5.34 -13.53
CA LEU A 309 -11.04 3.91 -13.25
C LEU A 309 -11.73 3.23 -14.44
N THR A 310 -10.99 2.41 -15.15
CA THR A 310 -11.44 1.63 -16.33
C THR A 310 -11.14 0.13 -16.15
N ALA A 311 -11.22 -0.35 -14.92
CA ALA A 311 -10.85 -1.71 -14.52
C ALA A 311 -11.84 -2.80 -15.01
N GLY A 312 -12.78 -2.45 -15.89
CA GLY A 312 -13.66 -3.41 -16.51
C GLY A 312 -14.74 -3.98 -15.60
N ALA A 313 -15.23 -5.18 -15.96
CA ALA A 313 -16.23 -5.92 -15.21
C ALA A 313 -15.85 -7.41 -15.14
N ILE A 314 -16.32 -8.08 -14.10
CA ILE A 314 -16.10 -9.50 -13.85
C ILE A 314 -17.36 -10.29 -14.26
N GLU A 315 -17.18 -11.35 -15.02
CA GLU A 315 -18.28 -12.24 -15.41
C GLU A 315 -18.77 -13.06 -14.22
N ARG A 316 -20.08 -13.15 -14.02
CA ARG A 316 -20.70 -13.90 -12.94
C ARG A 316 -20.95 -15.36 -13.33
N PRO A 317 -20.63 -16.32 -12.47
CA PRO A 317 -21.04 -17.71 -12.66
C PRO A 317 -22.53 -17.87 -12.41
N LEU A 318 -23.12 -18.91 -13.00
CA LEU A 318 -24.47 -19.37 -12.69
C LEU A 318 -24.42 -20.43 -11.58
N VAL A 319 -25.40 -20.36 -10.64
CA VAL A 319 -25.45 -21.24 -9.47
C VAL A 319 -26.40 -22.41 -9.75
N PHE A 320 -25.82 -23.60 -10.01
CA PHE A 320 -26.54 -24.84 -10.29
C PHE A 320 -25.79 -26.05 -9.71
N GLY A 321 -26.40 -27.22 -9.68
CA GLY A 321 -25.80 -28.40 -9.04
C GLY A 321 -24.46 -28.80 -9.64
N ASN A 322 -23.42 -28.93 -8.82
CA ASN A 322 -22.05 -29.29 -9.21
C ASN A 322 -21.41 -28.35 -10.25
N ASN A 323 -21.75 -27.07 -10.22
CA ASN A 323 -21.18 -26.01 -11.08
C ASN A 323 -19.66 -25.79 -10.89
N ASP A 324 -19.06 -26.49 -9.97
CA ASP A 324 -17.62 -26.46 -9.63
C ASP A 324 -16.78 -27.51 -10.38
N ARG A 325 -17.38 -28.35 -11.20
CA ARG A 325 -16.67 -29.44 -11.89
C ARG A 325 -15.65 -28.90 -12.89
N PRO A 326 -14.44 -29.49 -12.99
CA PRO A 326 -13.51 -29.19 -14.07
C PRO A 326 -14.16 -29.36 -15.46
N GLY A 327 -14.02 -28.33 -16.29
CA GLY A 327 -14.73 -28.21 -17.57
C GLY A 327 -16.02 -27.41 -17.52
N VAL A 328 -16.45 -26.93 -16.34
CA VAL A 328 -17.40 -25.82 -16.20
C VAL A 328 -16.59 -24.53 -16.13
N MET A 329 -16.80 -23.62 -17.05
CA MET A 329 -16.00 -22.41 -17.22
C MET A 329 -16.89 -21.20 -17.51
N LEU A 330 -16.42 -20.01 -17.23
CA LEU A 330 -17.07 -18.78 -17.68
C LEU A 330 -16.98 -18.65 -19.21
N ALA A 331 -18.03 -18.12 -19.84
CA ALA A 331 -18.09 -17.98 -21.31
C ALA A 331 -17.00 -17.04 -21.85
N GLY A 332 -16.73 -15.92 -21.15
CA GLY A 332 -15.63 -15.03 -21.50
C GLY A 332 -14.26 -15.69 -21.38
N ALA A 333 -14.07 -16.60 -20.43
CA ALA A 333 -12.84 -17.36 -20.31
C ALA A 333 -12.68 -18.33 -21.49
N VAL A 334 -13.75 -19.04 -21.89
CA VAL A 334 -13.73 -19.93 -23.07
C VAL A 334 -13.32 -19.13 -24.33
N ARG A 335 -13.91 -17.93 -24.53
CA ARG A 335 -13.52 -17.02 -25.60
C ARG A 335 -12.05 -16.64 -25.57
N SER A 336 -11.54 -16.30 -24.38
CA SER A 336 -10.13 -15.92 -24.19
C SER A 336 -9.20 -17.08 -24.51
N TYR A 337 -9.49 -18.31 -24.07
CA TYR A 337 -8.66 -19.48 -24.39
C TYR A 337 -8.66 -19.77 -25.90
N LEU A 338 -9.80 -19.66 -26.58
CA LEU A 338 -9.88 -19.88 -28.01
C LEU A 338 -9.17 -18.78 -28.83
N ASN A 339 -9.51 -17.51 -28.59
CA ASN A 339 -9.13 -16.43 -29.47
C ASN A 339 -7.78 -15.81 -29.14
N ARG A 340 -7.47 -15.62 -27.85
CA ARG A 340 -6.19 -15.05 -27.41
C ARG A 340 -5.07 -16.10 -27.36
N PHE A 341 -5.37 -17.28 -26.80
CA PHE A 341 -4.36 -18.30 -26.53
C PHE A 341 -4.38 -19.47 -27.53
N ALA A 342 -5.33 -19.51 -28.44
CA ALA A 342 -5.51 -20.63 -29.39
C ALA A 342 -5.51 -22.01 -28.68
N ALA A 343 -6.14 -22.09 -27.53
CA ALA A 343 -6.28 -23.30 -26.73
C ALA A 343 -7.76 -23.71 -26.64
N ARG A 344 -8.07 -24.95 -26.95
CA ARG A 344 -9.43 -25.49 -26.97
C ARG A 344 -9.76 -26.17 -25.64
N PRO A 345 -10.68 -25.62 -24.77
CA PRO A 345 -10.94 -26.17 -23.47
C PRO A 345 -11.79 -27.44 -23.44
N GLY A 346 -12.44 -27.77 -24.56
CA GLY A 346 -13.24 -28.99 -24.72
C GLY A 346 -13.48 -29.35 -26.20
N ARG A 347 -14.13 -30.47 -26.44
CA ARG A 347 -14.49 -30.96 -27.79
C ARG A 347 -15.98 -30.84 -28.07
N ARG A 348 -16.80 -30.94 -27.01
CA ARG A 348 -18.25 -30.87 -27.08
C ARG A 348 -18.79 -29.99 -25.97
N ALA A 349 -19.38 -28.87 -26.34
CA ALA A 349 -19.76 -27.81 -25.40
C ALA A 349 -21.28 -27.71 -25.21
N VAL A 350 -21.69 -27.33 -24.02
CA VAL A 350 -23.00 -26.72 -23.74
C VAL A 350 -22.78 -25.26 -23.35
N VAL A 351 -23.48 -24.34 -23.99
CA VAL A 351 -23.48 -22.91 -23.60
C VAL A 351 -24.72 -22.66 -22.75
N PHE A 352 -24.52 -22.18 -21.52
CA PHE A 352 -25.61 -21.84 -20.57
C PHE A 352 -25.45 -20.37 -20.15
N ALA A 353 -26.24 -19.50 -20.78
CA ALA A 353 -26.10 -18.05 -20.59
C ALA A 353 -27.45 -17.35 -20.55
N ASN A 354 -27.58 -16.35 -19.69
CA ASN A 354 -28.76 -15.48 -19.53
C ASN A 354 -28.60 -14.13 -20.21
N ASN A 355 -27.62 -13.99 -21.11
CA ASN A 355 -27.29 -12.76 -21.83
C ASN A 355 -26.76 -13.06 -23.22
N ASP A 356 -26.91 -12.09 -24.15
CA ASP A 356 -26.56 -12.28 -25.56
C ASP A 356 -25.05 -12.30 -25.81
N ASP A 357 -24.31 -11.50 -25.10
CA ASP A 357 -22.85 -11.41 -25.26
C ASP A 357 -22.19 -12.77 -24.98
N ALA A 358 -22.49 -13.38 -23.85
CA ALA A 358 -21.93 -14.68 -23.49
C ALA A 358 -22.45 -15.80 -24.39
N ALA A 359 -23.72 -15.75 -24.85
CA ALA A 359 -24.27 -16.73 -25.78
C ALA A 359 -23.47 -16.75 -27.10
N SER A 360 -22.93 -15.62 -27.53
CA SER A 360 -22.14 -15.51 -28.78
C SER A 360 -20.85 -16.33 -28.77
N VAL A 361 -20.38 -16.82 -27.60
CA VAL A 361 -19.24 -17.76 -27.51
C VAL A 361 -19.49 -19.07 -28.28
N ALA A 362 -20.77 -19.40 -28.54
CA ALA A 362 -21.11 -20.55 -29.38
C ALA A 362 -20.49 -20.43 -30.79
N VAL A 363 -20.42 -19.23 -31.36
CA VAL A 363 -19.79 -18.98 -32.66
C VAL A 363 -18.27 -19.19 -32.58
N ASP A 364 -17.63 -18.74 -31.50
CA ASP A 364 -16.18 -18.93 -31.30
C ASP A 364 -15.84 -20.42 -31.18
N LEU A 365 -16.65 -21.16 -30.41
CA LEU A 365 -16.53 -22.60 -30.22
C LEU A 365 -16.68 -23.35 -31.60
N HIS A 366 -17.74 -23.03 -32.34
CA HIS A 366 -17.99 -23.61 -33.64
C HIS A 366 -16.83 -23.33 -34.63
N ALA A 367 -16.37 -22.08 -34.68
CA ALA A 367 -15.24 -21.69 -35.52
C ALA A 367 -13.92 -22.40 -35.16
N ALA A 368 -13.76 -22.80 -33.88
CA ALA A 368 -12.61 -23.58 -33.38
C ALA A 368 -12.78 -25.09 -33.55
N GLY A 369 -13.82 -25.54 -34.22
CA GLY A 369 -14.11 -26.98 -34.45
C GLY A 369 -14.59 -27.70 -33.19
N VAL A 370 -15.22 -26.99 -32.27
CA VAL A 370 -15.89 -27.58 -31.07
C VAL A 370 -17.37 -27.75 -31.40
N GLU A 371 -17.89 -28.95 -31.16
CA GLU A 371 -19.33 -29.21 -31.30
C GLU A 371 -20.10 -28.46 -30.22
N VAL A 372 -21.04 -27.59 -30.59
CA VAL A 372 -21.98 -26.96 -29.67
C VAL A 372 -23.23 -27.81 -29.58
N ALA A 373 -23.26 -28.72 -28.56
CA ALA A 373 -24.35 -29.69 -28.41
C ALA A 373 -25.69 -29.05 -28.05
N ALA A 374 -25.66 -27.97 -27.25
CA ALA A 374 -26.85 -27.20 -26.89
C ALA A 374 -26.50 -25.75 -26.50
N LEU A 375 -27.42 -24.85 -26.82
CA LEU A 375 -27.50 -23.51 -26.28
C LEU A 375 -28.71 -23.46 -25.33
N VAL A 376 -28.46 -23.35 -24.03
CA VAL A 376 -29.47 -23.31 -22.96
C VAL A 376 -29.64 -21.85 -22.55
N ASP A 377 -30.82 -21.27 -22.89
CA ASP A 377 -31.15 -19.88 -22.59
C ASP A 377 -32.29 -19.89 -21.53
N PRO A 378 -32.01 -19.44 -20.31
CA PRO A 378 -33.01 -19.47 -19.22
C PRO A 378 -34.05 -18.35 -19.31
N ARG A 379 -33.93 -17.43 -20.26
CA ARG A 379 -34.88 -16.34 -20.43
C ARG A 379 -36.25 -16.87 -20.83
N PRO A 380 -37.35 -16.35 -20.26
CA PRO A 380 -38.69 -16.90 -20.50
C PRO A 380 -39.12 -16.72 -21.97
N GLU A 381 -38.68 -15.67 -22.63
CA GLU A 381 -38.96 -15.43 -24.04
C GLU A 381 -37.79 -15.89 -24.91
N THR A 382 -38.10 -16.61 -25.99
CA THR A 382 -37.08 -16.97 -26.98
C THR A 382 -36.57 -15.73 -27.70
N LYS A 383 -35.28 -15.46 -27.55
CA LYS A 383 -34.63 -14.30 -28.17
C LYS A 383 -34.21 -14.61 -29.59
N PRO A 384 -34.48 -13.70 -30.55
CA PRO A 384 -34.04 -13.88 -31.94
C PRO A 384 -32.52 -14.12 -32.08
N SER A 385 -31.72 -13.47 -31.23
CA SER A 385 -30.28 -13.69 -31.16
C SER A 385 -29.93 -15.14 -30.84
N SER A 386 -30.60 -15.76 -29.87
CA SER A 386 -30.35 -17.17 -29.49
C SER A 386 -30.75 -18.14 -30.60
N VAL A 387 -31.84 -17.85 -31.37
CA VAL A 387 -32.22 -18.63 -32.52
C VAL A 387 -31.14 -18.54 -33.63
N ALA A 388 -30.73 -17.33 -33.96
CA ALA A 388 -29.68 -17.12 -34.99
C ALA A 388 -28.36 -17.78 -34.62
N LEU A 389 -27.96 -17.74 -33.37
CA LEU A 389 -26.75 -18.43 -32.84
C LEU A 389 -26.88 -19.95 -32.96
N ALA A 390 -28.04 -20.50 -32.64
CA ALA A 390 -28.30 -21.95 -32.71
C ALA A 390 -28.27 -22.43 -34.18
N GLU A 391 -28.90 -21.70 -35.10
CA GLU A 391 -28.88 -21.98 -36.55
C GLU A 391 -27.44 -21.93 -37.10
N LYS A 392 -26.70 -20.86 -36.76
CA LYS A 392 -25.32 -20.68 -37.24
C LYS A 392 -24.36 -21.78 -36.76
N THR A 393 -24.59 -22.32 -35.58
CA THR A 393 -23.68 -23.29 -34.94
C THR A 393 -24.17 -24.75 -35.03
N GLY A 394 -25.40 -24.98 -35.47
CA GLY A 394 -26.04 -26.28 -35.44
C GLY A 394 -26.40 -26.78 -34.03
N ALA A 395 -26.40 -25.89 -33.07
CA ALA A 395 -26.68 -26.22 -31.66
C ALA A 395 -28.19 -26.46 -31.43
N ARG A 396 -28.53 -27.41 -30.55
CA ARG A 396 -29.91 -27.52 -30.04
C ARG A 396 -30.23 -26.34 -29.16
N LEU A 397 -31.16 -25.47 -29.55
CA LEU A 397 -31.67 -24.40 -28.69
C LEU A 397 -32.63 -24.98 -27.65
N ILE A 398 -32.43 -24.67 -26.36
CA ILE A 398 -33.31 -25.00 -25.25
C ILE A 398 -33.72 -23.66 -24.61
N ALA A 399 -34.75 -23.04 -25.17
CA ALA A 399 -35.29 -21.77 -24.68
C ALA A 399 -36.13 -21.98 -23.40
N GLY A 400 -36.03 -21.05 -22.44
CA GLY A 400 -36.68 -21.16 -21.14
C GLY A 400 -36.15 -22.31 -20.28
N GLY A 401 -35.09 -22.97 -20.69
CA GLY A 401 -34.51 -24.10 -20.00
C GLY A 401 -33.36 -23.73 -19.06
N VAL A 402 -33.07 -24.59 -18.10
CA VAL A 402 -31.97 -24.40 -17.13
C VAL A 402 -31.16 -25.68 -16.98
N VAL A 403 -29.84 -25.50 -16.79
CA VAL A 403 -28.97 -26.60 -16.35
C VAL A 403 -29.19 -26.86 -14.87
N THR A 404 -29.68 -28.02 -14.49
CA THR A 404 -29.94 -28.39 -13.10
C THR A 404 -28.74 -29.04 -12.41
N GLY A 405 -27.79 -29.56 -13.18
CA GLY A 405 -26.59 -30.15 -12.60
C GLY A 405 -25.56 -30.64 -13.60
N ALA A 406 -24.27 -30.52 -13.24
CA ALA A 406 -23.19 -31.12 -13.99
C ALA A 406 -22.89 -32.55 -13.49
N ILE A 407 -22.72 -33.47 -14.44
CA ILE A 407 -22.45 -34.89 -14.21
C ILE A 407 -21.01 -35.19 -14.59
N GLY A 408 -20.26 -35.82 -13.68
CA GLY A 408 -18.88 -36.25 -13.91
C GLY A 408 -18.15 -36.50 -12.60
N GLY A 409 -16.93 -36.95 -12.71
CA GLY A 409 -15.99 -37.15 -11.61
C GLY A 409 -14.95 -36.03 -11.58
N HIS A 410 -13.75 -36.33 -12.11
CA HIS A 410 -12.65 -35.36 -12.24
C HIS A 410 -12.86 -34.31 -13.35
N ALA A 411 -13.84 -34.51 -14.21
CA ALA A 411 -14.26 -33.55 -15.21
C ALA A 411 -15.74 -33.77 -15.55
N VAL A 412 -16.36 -32.75 -16.14
CA VAL A 412 -17.73 -32.85 -16.66
C VAL A 412 -17.79 -33.84 -17.84
N ARG A 413 -18.87 -34.62 -17.90
CA ARG A 413 -19.16 -35.57 -18.98
C ARG A 413 -20.54 -35.38 -19.57
N ALA A 414 -21.43 -34.73 -18.86
CA ALA A 414 -22.77 -34.36 -19.28
C ALA A 414 -23.34 -33.28 -18.36
N VAL A 415 -24.44 -32.68 -18.78
CA VAL A 415 -25.31 -31.87 -17.94
C VAL A 415 -26.73 -32.41 -17.93
N GLU A 416 -27.45 -32.23 -16.82
CA GLU A 416 -28.90 -32.36 -16.76
C GLU A 416 -29.54 -31.01 -17.07
N VAL A 417 -30.45 -30.98 -18.00
CA VAL A 417 -31.17 -29.79 -18.41
C VAL A 417 -32.66 -29.98 -18.16
N ARG A 418 -33.30 -29.03 -17.51
CA ARG A 418 -34.74 -28.97 -17.37
C ARG A 418 -35.28 -27.94 -18.37
N GLU A 419 -36.12 -28.40 -19.28
CA GLU A 419 -36.78 -27.59 -20.29
C GLU A 419 -37.94 -26.79 -19.71
N ALA A 420 -38.43 -25.77 -20.41
CA ALA A 420 -39.54 -24.92 -19.96
C ALA A 420 -40.82 -25.71 -19.65
N ASN A 421 -41.06 -26.82 -20.36
CA ASN A 421 -42.21 -27.74 -20.12
C ASN A 421 -42.03 -28.70 -18.92
N GLY A 422 -40.95 -28.54 -18.16
CA GLY A 422 -40.63 -29.34 -16.99
C GLY A 422 -39.91 -30.70 -17.30
N ARG A 423 -39.77 -31.03 -18.59
CA ARG A 423 -39.06 -32.26 -18.99
C ARG A 423 -37.57 -32.12 -18.70
N SER A 424 -37.01 -33.17 -18.11
CA SER A 424 -35.55 -33.25 -17.89
C SER A 424 -34.88 -34.08 -18.98
N SER A 425 -33.79 -33.59 -19.52
CA SER A 425 -32.96 -34.28 -20.53
C SER A 425 -31.48 -34.22 -20.15
N ARG A 426 -30.73 -35.24 -20.61
CA ARG A 426 -29.28 -35.27 -20.41
C ARG A 426 -28.57 -34.92 -21.70
N VAL A 427 -27.65 -33.98 -21.64
CA VAL A 427 -26.81 -33.57 -22.77
C VAL A 427 -25.37 -33.94 -22.47
N ALA A 428 -24.79 -34.81 -23.29
CA ALA A 428 -23.37 -35.16 -23.17
C ALA A 428 -22.50 -33.97 -23.57
N CYS A 429 -21.51 -33.66 -22.78
CA CYS A 429 -20.52 -32.57 -23.04
C CYS A 429 -19.29 -32.77 -22.18
N ASP A 430 -18.17 -32.20 -22.60
CA ASP A 430 -16.93 -32.14 -21.81
C ASP A 430 -16.52 -30.71 -21.46
N LEU A 431 -17.37 -29.73 -21.85
CA LEU A 431 -17.26 -28.31 -21.58
C LEU A 431 -18.64 -27.70 -21.34
N VAL A 432 -18.78 -26.88 -20.32
CA VAL A 432 -19.93 -26.00 -20.09
C VAL A 432 -19.40 -24.56 -20.04
N ALA A 433 -19.81 -23.73 -21.01
CA ALA A 433 -19.56 -22.29 -21.00
C ALA A 433 -20.75 -21.59 -20.36
N MET A 434 -20.58 -21.01 -19.18
CA MET A 434 -21.67 -20.38 -18.42
C MET A 434 -21.47 -18.89 -18.22
N SER A 435 -22.57 -18.14 -18.14
CA SER A 435 -22.56 -16.72 -17.77
C SER A 435 -23.84 -16.28 -17.10
N GLY A 436 -23.73 -15.63 -15.96
CA GLY A 436 -24.82 -14.95 -15.23
C GLY A 436 -24.88 -13.44 -15.45
N GLY A 437 -24.15 -12.91 -16.45
CA GLY A 437 -23.96 -11.48 -16.69
C GLY A 437 -22.66 -10.96 -16.08
N PHE A 438 -22.56 -9.63 -15.95
CA PHE A 438 -21.31 -8.98 -15.53
C PHE A 438 -21.52 -8.13 -14.29
N SER A 439 -20.47 -7.97 -13.49
CA SER A 439 -20.41 -7.09 -12.33
C SER A 439 -19.28 -6.10 -12.50
N PRO A 440 -19.54 -4.78 -12.52
CA PRO A 440 -18.51 -3.75 -12.57
C PRO A 440 -17.44 -3.93 -11.50
N ASN A 441 -16.19 -3.67 -11.86
CA ASN A 441 -15.06 -3.79 -10.93
C ASN A 441 -14.87 -2.47 -10.17
N LEU A 442 -15.56 -2.35 -9.02
CA LEU A 442 -15.67 -1.07 -8.27
C LEU A 442 -14.87 -1.00 -6.99
N HIS A 443 -14.03 -1.97 -6.71
CA HIS A 443 -13.35 -2.07 -5.42
C HIS A 443 -12.55 -0.81 -5.08
N LEU A 444 -11.75 -0.33 -6.04
CA LEU A 444 -10.92 0.87 -5.87
C LEU A 444 -11.77 2.14 -5.62
N ALA A 445 -12.96 2.21 -6.21
CA ALA A 445 -13.89 3.31 -5.99
C ALA A 445 -14.52 3.32 -4.59
N THR A 446 -14.49 2.18 -3.88
CA THR A 446 -15.18 2.02 -2.59
C THR A 446 -14.27 1.98 -1.37
N HIS A 447 -12.94 1.94 -1.56
CA HIS A 447 -11.98 1.82 -0.45
C HIS A 447 -12.04 2.99 0.54
N LEU A 448 -12.46 4.17 0.11
CA LEU A 448 -12.60 5.37 0.96
C LEU A 448 -14.05 5.62 1.41
N GLY A 449 -14.86 4.57 1.47
CA GLY A 449 -16.22 4.63 2.00
C GLY A 449 -17.32 4.90 0.97
N GLY A 450 -16.99 4.99 -0.32
CA GLY A 450 -17.97 5.08 -1.40
C GLY A 450 -18.90 3.86 -1.38
N ARG A 451 -20.21 4.09 -1.55
CA ARG A 451 -21.20 3.01 -1.57
C ARG A 451 -21.65 2.72 -2.99
N PRO A 452 -21.59 1.45 -3.43
CA PRO A 452 -22.13 1.04 -4.72
C PRO A 452 -23.65 1.23 -4.75
N VAL A 453 -24.14 1.56 -5.94
CA VAL A 453 -25.58 1.72 -6.22
C VAL A 453 -26.02 0.57 -7.13
N TRP A 454 -27.19 0.01 -6.85
CA TRP A 454 -27.74 -1.05 -7.67
C TRP A 454 -28.38 -0.49 -8.96
N ASP A 455 -28.07 -1.10 -10.09
CA ASP A 455 -28.65 -0.78 -11.39
C ASP A 455 -29.39 -2.02 -11.92
N GLU A 456 -30.71 -1.87 -12.04
CA GLU A 456 -31.60 -2.95 -12.50
C GLU A 456 -31.36 -3.33 -13.97
N THR A 457 -30.92 -2.39 -14.81
CA THR A 457 -30.75 -2.63 -16.24
C THR A 457 -29.62 -3.61 -16.55
N ILE A 458 -28.55 -3.55 -15.75
CA ILE A 458 -27.42 -4.45 -15.85
C ILE A 458 -27.45 -5.56 -14.80
N ALA A 459 -28.45 -5.54 -13.91
CA ALA A 459 -28.55 -6.40 -12.74
C ALA A 459 -27.23 -6.48 -11.96
N GLY A 460 -26.65 -5.30 -11.65
CA GLY A 460 -25.34 -5.20 -11.03
C GLY A 460 -25.16 -3.90 -10.26
N PHE A 461 -24.13 -3.84 -9.42
CA PHE A 461 -23.76 -2.61 -8.73
C PHE A 461 -22.85 -1.75 -9.62
N VAL A 462 -23.09 -0.45 -9.63
CA VAL A 462 -22.25 0.57 -10.25
C VAL A 462 -21.64 1.47 -9.17
N PRO A 463 -20.55 2.19 -9.43
CA PRO A 463 -20.01 3.16 -8.49
C PRO A 463 -21.05 4.24 -8.19
N GLY A 464 -21.33 4.47 -6.92
CA GLY A 464 -22.04 5.65 -6.45
C GLY A 464 -21.07 6.84 -6.35
N ASP A 465 -20.93 7.40 -5.15
CA ASP A 465 -19.92 8.44 -4.91
C ASP A 465 -18.51 7.83 -5.01
N THR A 466 -17.71 8.37 -5.90
CA THR A 466 -16.30 7.99 -6.06
C THR A 466 -15.41 8.88 -5.20
N PRO A 467 -14.21 8.43 -4.80
CA PRO A 467 -13.22 9.27 -4.14
C PRO A 467 -12.97 10.57 -4.92
N ARG A 468 -12.69 11.65 -4.19
CA ARG A 468 -12.42 12.94 -4.81
C ARG A 468 -11.30 12.83 -5.86
N GLY A 469 -11.56 13.29 -7.06
CA GLY A 469 -10.62 13.23 -8.17
C GLY A 469 -10.62 11.93 -8.96
N MET A 470 -11.46 10.94 -8.60
CA MET A 470 -11.65 9.70 -9.36
C MET A 470 -12.94 9.76 -10.19
N ALA A 471 -12.86 9.33 -11.44
CA ALA A 471 -14.01 9.06 -12.30
C ALA A 471 -13.97 7.61 -12.78
N ALA A 472 -15.12 6.95 -12.92
CA ALA A 472 -15.21 5.61 -13.48
C ALA A 472 -15.79 5.67 -14.91
N ALA A 473 -15.25 4.86 -15.82
CA ALA A 473 -15.70 4.80 -17.21
C ALA A 473 -15.71 3.37 -17.77
N GLY A 474 -16.48 3.17 -18.86
CA GLY A 474 -16.63 1.88 -19.51
C GLY A 474 -17.32 0.84 -18.62
N ALA A 475 -16.94 -0.43 -18.73
CA ALA A 475 -17.58 -1.52 -17.98
C ALA A 475 -17.45 -1.39 -16.46
N ALA A 476 -16.47 -0.66 -15.95
CA ALA A 476 -16.38 -0.30 -14.54
C ALA A 476 -17.52 0.64 -14.07
N ARG A 477 -18.23 1.28 -15.00
CA ARG A 477 -19.44 2.10 -14.77
C ARG A 477 -20.71 1.38 -15.20
N GLY A 478 -20.65 0.14 -15.68
CA GLY A 478 -21.78 -0.62 -16.17
C GLY A 478 -22.07 -0.45 -17.66
N THR A 479 -21.19 0.21 -18.39
CA THR A 479 -21.32 0.38 -19.85
C THR A 479 -20.64 -0.80 -20.55
N TYR A 480 -21.39 -1.64 -21.26
CA TYR A 480 -20.86 -2.88 -21.85
C TYR A 480 -20.78 -2.84 -23.39
N ASP A 481 -21.53 -1.97 -24.08
CA ASP A 481 -21.36 -1.76 -25.50
C ASP A 481 -19.98 -1.17 -25.82
N LEU A 482 -19.34 -1.70 -26.86
CA LEU A 482 -17.96 -1.32 -27.20
C LEU A 482 -17.84 0.13 -27.67
N ALA A 483 -18.80 0.62 -28.46
CA ALA A 483 -18.82 2.02 -28.93
C ALA A 483 -18.91 2.99 -27.74
N ASP A 484 -19.83 2.68 -26.82
CA ASP A 484 -20.06 3.48 -25.62
C ASP A 484 -18.84 3.44 -24.67
N CYS A 485 -18.18 2.28 -24.56
CA CYS A 485 -16.94 2.16 -23.79
C CYS A 485 -15.82 3.06 -24.34
N LEU A 486 -15.61 3.04 -25.67
CA LEU A 486 -14.61 3.87 -26.33
C LEU A 486 -14.92 5.37 -26.14
N ALA A 487 -16.18 5.77 -26.32
CA ALA A 487 -16.63 7.14 -26.14
C ALA A 487 -16.50 7.61 -24.69
N ALA A 488 -16.97 6.80 -23.72
CA ALA A 488 -16.88 7.11 -22.31
C ALA A 488 -15.43 7.27 -21.86
N GLY A 489 -14.54 6.40 -22.35
CA GLY A 489 -13.10 6.50 -22.06
C GLY A 489 -12.50 7.79 -22.59
N ALA A 490 -12.72 8.10 -23.88
CA ALA A 490 -12.21 9.33 -24.51
C ALA A 490 -12.66 10.59 -23.75
N LYS A 491 -13.95 10.63 -23.36
CA LYS A 491 -14.53 11.72 -22.59
C LYS A 491 -13.89 11.82 -21.20
N ALA A 492 -13.84 10.72 -20.46
CA ALA A 492 -13.33 10.72 -19.09
C ALA A 492 -11.84 11.13 -19.01
N GLY A 493 -11.02 10.71 -20.01
CA GLY A 493 -9.62 11.11 -20.08
C GLY A 493 -9.44 12.60 -20.38
N ALA A 494 -10.25 13.15 -21.28
CA ALA A 494 -10.25 14.58 -21.59
C ALA A 494 -10.69 15.41 -20.37
N GLU A 495 -11.80 15.03 -19.72
CA GLU A 495 -12.30 15.70 -18.51
C GLU A 495 -11.30 15.65 -17.34
N ALA A 496 -10.59 14.52 -17.18
CA ALA A 496 -9.57 14.39 -16.14
C ALA A 496 -8.39 15.35 -16.39
N ALA A 497 -7.93 15.46 -17.63
CA ALA A 497 -6.84 16.38 -17.98
C ALA A 497 -7.28 17.85 -17.93
N ASP A 498 -8.49 18.18 -18.37
CA ASP A 498 -9.07 19.53 -18.28
C ASP A 498 -9.19 19.99 -16.81
N ALA A 499 -9.62 19.10 -15.93
CA ALA A 499 -9.74 19.38 -14.49
C ALA A 499 -8.41 19.67 -13.77
N VAL A 500 -7.27 19.44 -14.42
CA VAL A 500 -5.93 19.76 -13.91
C VAL A 500 -5.20 20.82 -14.75
N GLY A 501 -5.94 21.53 -15.60
CA GLY A 501 -5.47 22.73 -16.30
C GLY A 501 -5.02 22.55 -17.75
N PHE A 502 -5.17 21.35 -18.31
CA PHE A 502 -4.86 21.11 -19.73
C PHE A 502 -6.10 21.36 -20.60
N GLN A 503 -5.92 22.12 -21.69
CA GLN A 503 -7.00 22.28 -22.66
C GLN A 503 -7.10 21.01 -23.54
N THR A 504 -8.21 20.31 -23.43
CA THR A 504 -8.36 19.00 -24.06
C THR A 504 -9.56 18.93 -25.00
N ARG A 505 -9.48 17.99 -25.91
CA ARG A 505 -10.63 17.48 -26.67
C ARG A 505 -10.63 15.97 -26.59
N PRO A 506 -11.78 15.32 -26.40
CA PRO A 506 -11.85 13.86 -26.49
C PRO A 506 -11.28 13.36 -27.82
N SER A 507 -10.51 12.28 -27.77
CA SER A 507 -10.02 11.62 -28.98
C SER A 507 -11.18 11.10 -29.82
N ALA A 508 -11.03 11.13 -31.15
CA ALA A 508 -12.04 10.61 -32.06
C ALA A 508 -12.35 9.13 -31.77
N VAL A 509 -13.61 8.81 -31.68
CA VAL A 509 -14.08 7.45 -31.37
C VAL A 509 -14.20 6.67 -32.69
N PRO A 510 -13.51 5.52 -32.81
CA PRO A 510 -13.62 4.70 -34.01
C PRO A 510 -15.01 4.04 -34.10
N GLN A 511 -15.47 3.77 -35.29
CA GLN A 511 -16.72 3.07 -35.52
C GLN A 511 -16.57 1.58 -35.18
N VAL A 512 -17.59 1.01 -34.51
CA VAL A 512 -17.69 -0.40 -34.18
C VAL A 512 -19.13 -0.88 -34.37
N GLU A 513 -19.32 -2.16 -34.61
CA GLU A 513 -20.65 -2.75 -34.64
C GLU A 513 -21.29 -2.76 -33.25
N PRO A 514 -22.57 -2.38 -33.10
CA PRO A 514 -23.28 -2.42 -31.86
C PRO A 514 -23.35 -3.84 -31.29
N GLN A 515 -23.17 -3.99 -29.99
CA GLN A 515 -23.25 -5.27 -29.29
C GLN A 515 -24.34 -5.20 -28.21
N SER A 516 -25.20 -6.23 -28.13
CA SER A 516 -26.17 -6.34 -27.06
C SER A 516 -25.57 -7.01 -25.82
N ALA A 517 -25.70 -6.39 -24.66
CA ALA A 517 -25.34 -6.95 -23.38
C ALA A 517 -26.56 -7.14 -22.45
N ALA A 518 -27.76 -7.18 -23.01
CA ALA A 518 -28.99 -7.35 -22.24
C ALA A 518 -28.96 -8.63 -21.41
N VAL A 519 -29.22 -8.51 -20.11
CA VAL A 519 -29.18 -9.62 -19.14
C VAL A 519 -30.56 -9.80 -18.47
N THR A 520 -30.96 -11.05 -18.29
CA THR A 520 -32.10 -11.41 -17.43
C THR A 520 -31.57 -12.14 -16.20
N PRO A 521 -31.73 -11.60 -14.99
CA PRO A 521 -31.13 -12.17 -13.79
C PRO A 521 -31.55 -13.62 -13.54
N LEU A 522 -30.57 -14.48 -13.24
CA LEU A 522 -30.77 -15.84 -12.74
C LEU A 522 -29.73 -16.08 -11.64
N TRP A 523 -30.12 -15.93 -10.39
CA TRP A 523 -29.19 -15.99 -9.27
C TRP A 523 -28.87 -17.42 -8.85
N ARG A 524 -29.87 -18.32 -8.88
CA ARG A 524 -29.70 -19.76 -8.66
C ARG A 524 -30.75 -20.57 -9.42
N VAL A 525 -30.41 -21.77 -9.79
CA VAL A 525 -31.33 -22.75 -10.38
C VAL A 525 -32.02 -23.52 -9.25
N ARG A 526 -33.31 -23.29 -9.04
CA ARG A 526 -34.09 -24.02 -8.03
C ARG A 526 -34.30 -25.48 -8.42
N GLY A 527 -34.32 -26.40 -7.43
CA GLY A 527 -34.47 -27.83 -7.64
C GLY A 527 -33.27 -28.49 -8.32
N HIS A 528 -32.08 -27.94 -8.14
CA HIS A 528 -30.82 -28.53 -8.60
C HIS A 528 -30.49 -29.84 -7.85
N LYS A 529 -29.66 -30.68 -8.46
CA LYS A 529 -29.15 -31.90 -7.83
C LYS A 529 -27.67 -31.68 -7.45
N GLY A 530 -27.30 -32.00 -6.20
CA GLY A 530 -25.94 -31.84 -5.70
C GLY A 530 -25.68 -30.48 -5.06
N LYS A 531 -24.44 -30.14 -4.80
CA LYS A 531 -24.03 -28.85 -4.20
C LYS A 531 -23.98 -27.77 -5.27
N ALA A 532 -24.60 -26.63 -5.02
CA ALA A 532 -24.56 -25.46 -5.89
C ALA A 532 -23.67 -24.39 -5.22
N PHE A 533 -22.49 -24.18 -5.79
CA PHE A 533 -21.51 -23.28 -5.20
C PHE A 533 -21.74 -21.84 -5.62
N ILE A 534 -21.70 -20.94 -4.64
CA ILE A 534 -21.70 -19.49 -4.80
C ILE A 534 -20.28 -18.98 -4.69
N ASP A 535 -19.55 -19.38 -3.64
CA ASP A 535 -18.12 -19.12 -3.46
C ASP A 535 -17.34 -20.41 -3.72
N PHE A 536 -16.56 -20.41 -4.79
CA PHE A 536 -15.77 -21.58 -5.20
C PHE A 536 -14.50 -21.75 -4.38
N GLN A 537 -13.94 -20.66 -3.86
CA GLN A 537 -12.69 -20.71 -3.10
C GLN A 537 -12.93 -21.19 -1.66
N ASN A 538 -13.98 -20.69 -1.00
CA ASN A 538 -14.34 -21.08 0.37
C ASN A 538 -15.41 -22.20 0.45
N ASP A 539 -15.78 -22.79 -0.69
CA ASP A 539 -16.79 -23.86 -0.72
C ASP A 539 -18.14 -23.47 -0.07
N VAL A 540 -18.60 -22.22 -0.30
CA VAL A 540 -19.92 -21.76 0.20
C VAL A 540 -20.99 -22.08 -0.84
N THR A 541 -22.04 -22.74 -0.40
CA THR A 541 -23.19 -23.15 -1.22
C THR A 541 -24.40 -22.29 -0.94
N ASP A 542 -25.43 -22.35 -1.79
CA ASP A 542 -26.73 -21.73 -1.57
C ASP A 542 -27.39 -22.23 -0.26
N LYS A 543 -27.19 -23.49 0.12
CA LYS A 543 -27.65 -24.06 1.38
C LYS A 543 -26.96 -23.47 2.62
N ASP A 544 -25.71 -23.03 2.51
CA ASP A 544 -25.02 -22.36 3.59
C ASP A 544 -25.65 -20.97 3.85
N ILE A 545 -26.15 -20.29 2.81
CA ILE A 545 -26.89 -19.02 2.95
C ILE A 545 -28.27 -19.27 3.59
N GLU A 546 -29.00 -20.28 3.14
CA GLU A 546 -30.28 -20.67 3.75
C GLU A 546 -30.10 -21.02 5.24
N LEU A 547 -29.02 -21.71 5.59
CA LEU A 547 -28.70 -22.03 6.99
C LEU A 547 -28.39 -20.76 7.80
N ALA A 548 -27.60 -19.85 7.25
CA ALA A 548 -27.24 -18.59 7.91
C ALA A 548 -28.50 -17.73 8.20
N GLU A 549 -29.40 -17.59 7.22
CA GLU A 549 -30.67 -16.87 7.42
C GLU A 549 -31.52 -17.52 8.52
N ARG A 550 -31.70 -18.81 8.47
CA ARG A 550 -32.45 -19.59 9.47
C ARG A 550 -31.92 -19.41 10.90
N GLU A 551 -30.62 -19.21 11.03
CA GLU A 551 -29.93 -18.93 12.30
C GLU A 551 -29.88 -17.45 12.67
N GLY A 552 -30.54 -16.58 11.90
CA GLY A 552 -30.71 -15.18 12.21
C GLY A 552 -29.68 -14.24 11.62
N PHE A 553 -28.75 -14.73 10.81
CA PHE A 553 -27.74 -13.89 10.16
C PHE A 553 -28.29 -13.24 8.88
N ARG A 554 -29.10 -12.20 9.05
CA ARG A 554 -29.80 -11.50 7.96
C ARG A 554 -29.08 -10.29 7.39
N SER A 555 -27.97 -9.86 8.02
CA SER A 555 -27.08 -8.82 7.50
C SER A 555 -26.02 -9.46 6.61
N VAL A 556 -25.73 -8.85 5.46
CA VAL A 556 -24.68 -9.34 4.53
C VAL A 556 -23.29 -9.41 5.17
N GLU A 557 -22.97 -8.48 6.07
CA GLU A 557 -21.70 -8.49 6.79
C GLU A 557 -21.62 -9.66 7.80
N HIS A 558 -22.71 -10.01 8.45
CA HIS A 558 -22.77 -11.18 9.32
C HIS A 558 -22.80 -12.48 8.51
N LEU A 559 -23.59 -12.54 7.43
CA LEU A 559 -23.59 -13.66 6.48
C LEU A 559 -22.17 -13.96 6.00
N LYS A 560 -21.43 -12.92 5.56
CA LYS A 560 -20.05 -13.03 5.10
C LYS A 560 -19.14 -13.67 6.16
N ARG A 561 -19.19 -13.21 7.41
CA ARG A 561 -18.36 -13.74 8.50
C ARG A 561 -18.76 -15.14 8.92
N TYR A 562 -20.04 -15.42 8.94
CA TYR A 562 -20.55 -16.73 9.36
C TYR A 562 -20.28 -17.83 8.34
N THR A 563 -20.43 -17.53 7.06
CA THR A 563 -20.25 -18.50 5.96
C THR A 563 -18.85 -18.49 5.35
N THR A 564 -18.04 -17.46 5.62
CA THR A 564 -16.78 -17.12 4.93
C THR A 564 -16.97 -16.69 3.46
N LEU A 565 -18.18 -16.33 3.03
CA LEU A 565 -18.48 -15.84 1.69
C LEU A 565 -17.63 -14.63 1.34
N GLY A 566 -16.84 -14.70 0.27
CA GLY A 566 -15.99 -13.60 -0.21
C GLY A 566 -14.86 -13.21 0.74
N MET A 567 -14.45 -14.09 1.66
CA MET A 567 -13.35 -13.85 2.60
C MET A 567 -12.01 -14.44 2.13
N ALA A 568 -11.99 -15.15 1.03
CA ALA A 568 -10.76 -15.74 0.49
C ALA A 568 -9.93 -14.71 -0.33
N THR A 569 -8.83 -15.17 -0.90
CA THR A 569 -7.88 -14.32 -1.65
C THR A 569 -8.48 -13.70 -2.91
N ASP A 570 -9.58 -14.24 -3.43
CA ASP A 570 -10.35 -13.65 -4.54
C ASP A 570 -11.24 -12.47 -4.08
N GLN A 571 -11.40 -12.26 -2.77
CA GLN A 571 -12.25 -11.21 -2.17
C GLN A 571 -13.70 -11.22 -2.67
N GLY A 572 -14.21 -12.41 -3.06
CA GLY A 572 -15.58 -12.60 -3.54
C GLY A 572 -15.87 -11.99 -4.90
N LYS A 573 -14.85 -11.82 -5.77
CA LYS A 573 -15.01 -11.26 -7.11
C LYS A 573 -16.13 -11.92 -7.91
N THR A 574 -16.21 -13.25 -7.87
CA THR A 574 -17.23 -14.03 -8.57
C THR A 574 -18.45 -14.39 -7.69
N ALA A 575 -18.35 -14.20 -6.36
CA ALA A 575 -19.29 -14.74 -5.38
C ALA A 575 -20.25 -13.70 -4.78
N ASN A 576 -19.76 -12.47 -4.50
CA ASN A 576 -20.47 -11.53 -3.64
C ASN A 576 -21.86 -11.16 -4.18
N VAL A 577 -22.01 -10.83 -5.45
CA VAL A 577 -23.31 -10.42 -6.01
C VAL A 577 -24.32 -11.57 -6.00
N ASN A 578 -23.90 -12.79 -6.37
CA ASN A 578 -24.73 -13.97 -6.30
C ASN A 578 -25.18 -14.27 -4.85
N GLY A 579 -24.25 -14.16 -3.89
CA GLY A 579 -24.55 -14.39 -2.48
C GLY A 579 -25.56 -13.40 -1.92
N LEU A 580 -25.44 -12.11 -2.26
CA LEU A 580 -26.38 -11.05 -1.91
C LEU A 580 -27.78 -11.31 -2.50
N ALA A 581 -27.81 -11.66 -3.80
CA ALA A 581 -29.06 -11.90 -4.50
C ALA A 581 -29.80 -13.12 -3.96
N VAL A 582 -29.08 -14.21 -3.64
CA VAL A 582 -29.67 -15.39 -2.98
C VAL A 582 -30.19 -15.05 -1.59
N MET A 583 -29.46 -14.21 -0.82
CA MET A 583 -29.93 -13.74 0.48
C MET A 583 -31.16 -12.85 0.35
N ALA A 584 -31.19 -11.95 -0.63
CA ALA A 584 -32.34 -11.10 -0.96
C ALA A 584 -33.59 -11.96 -1.28
N GLU A 585 -33.40 -13.00 -2.11
CA GLU A 585 -34.45 -13.95 -2.47
C GLU A 585 -35.02 -14.71 -1.25
N ILE A 586 -34.16 -15.16 -0.33
CA ILE A 586 -34.55 -15.92 0.86
C ILE A 586 -35.24 -15.04 1.88
N THR A 587 -34.77 -13.77 2.03
CA THR A 587 -35.35 -12.82 3.00
C THR A 587 -36.51 -12.01 2.45
N GLU A 588 -36.91 -12.24 1.19
CA GLU A 588 -37.99 -11.51 0.49
C GLU A 588 -37.72 -9.98 0.47
N ARG A 589 -36.47 -9.59 0.34
CA ARG A 589 -36.04 -8.19 0.23
C ARG A 589 -35.53 -7.92 -1.18
N SER A 590 -35.53 -6.64 -1.56
CA SER A 590 -34.78 -6.24 -2.75
C SER A 590 -33.28 -6.33 -2.51
N ILE A 591 -32.47 -6.42 -3.57
CA ILE A 591 -31.00 -6.43 -3.46
C ILE A 591 -30.48 -5.14 -2.80
N PRO A 592 -30.98 -3.92 -3.14
CA PRO A 592 -30.60 -2.70 -2.43
C PRO A 592 -30.90 -2.74 -0.93
N GLN A 593 -32.05 -3.28 -0.52
CA GLN A 593 -32.40 -3.42 0.90
C GLN A 593 -31.54 -4.43 1.65
N THR A 594 -31.09 -5.46 0.96
CA THR A 594 -30.19 -6.47 1.53
C THR A 594 -28.79 -5.88 1.75
N GLY A 595 -28.38 -4.93 0.91
CA GLY A 595 -27.14 -4.20 1.02
C GLY A 595 -25.95 -4.86 0.30
N VAL A 596 -24.79 -4.28 0.44
CA VAL A 596 -23.54 -4.73 -0.19
C VAL A 596 -22.42 -4.73 0.83
N THR A 597 -21.47 -5.64 0.68
CA THR A 597 -20.26 -5.66 1.50
C THR A 597 -19.28 -4.59 1.05
N THR A 598 -18.50 -4.02 1.98
CA THR A 598 -17.45 -3.07 1.67
C THR A 598 -16.13 -3.79 1.36
N PHE A 599 -15.37 -3.21 0.45
CA PHE A 599 -14.05 -3.70 0.09
C PHE A 599 -12.95 -2.92 0.81
N ARG A 600 -11.83 -3.58 1.07
CA ARG A 600 -10.68 -3.00 1.78
C ARG A 600 -9.39 -3.28 1.00
N PRO A 601 -8.42 -2.34 1.00
CA PRO A 601 -7.09 -2.62 0.47
C PRO A 601 -6.31 -3.60 1.39
N PRO A 602 -5.45 -4.46 0.84
CA PRO A 602 -5.27 -4.69 -0.58
C PRO A 602 -6.40 -5.57 -1.15
N PHE A 603 -6.95 -5.16 -2.29
CA PHE A 603 -8.03 -5.90 -2.97
C PHE A 603 -7.56 -7.18 -3.67
N THR A 604 -6.29 -7.27 -3.96
CA THR A 604 -5.62 -8.45 -4.52
C THR A 604 -4.45 -8.82 -3.62
N PRO A 605 -4.05 -10.09 -3.53
CA PRO A 605 -2.90 -10.49 -2.73
C PRO A 605 -1.63 -9.74 -3.15
N VAL A 606 -0.92 -9.22 -2.16
CA VAL A 606 0.37 -8.54 -2.32
C VAL A 606 1.40 -9.28 -1.49
N ALA A 607 2.53 -9.62 -2.09
CA ALA A 607 3.61 -10.31 -1.37
C ALA A 607 4.19 -9.41 -0.26
N ILE A 608 4.39 -9.98 0.91
CA ILE A 608 5.01 -9.27 2.05
C ILE A 608 6.39 -8.73 1.66
N GLY A 609 7.16 -9.47 0.86
CA GLY A 609 8.44 -9.03 0.34
C GLY A 609 8.36 -7.71 -0.45
N ALA A 610 7.34 -7.55 -1.30
CA ALA A 610 7.14 -6.30 -2.05
C ALA A 610 6.83 -5.11 -1.13
N LEU A 611 6.00 -5.32 -0.08
CA LEU A 611 5.72 -4.29 0.93
C LEU A 611 6.93 -3.98 1.81
N ALA A 612 7.77 -4.97 2.09
CA ALA A 612 9.02 -4.77 2.83
C ALA A 612 10.06 -4.02 1.99
N GLY A 613 10.18 -4.34 0.70
CA GLY A 613 11.22 -3.80 -0.18
C GLY A 613 12.61 -4.15 0.35
N HIS A 614 13.49 -3.16 0.48
CA HIS A 614 14.82 -3.32 1.06
C HIS A 614 14.81 -3.52 2.59
N ALA A 615 13.70 -3.26 3.27
CA ALA A 615 13.61 -3.32 4.73
C ALA A 615 13.56 -4.77 5.24
N ARG A 616 14.66 -5.53 5.10
CA ARG A 616 14.80 -6.93 5.54
C ARG A 616 16.02 -7.10 6.43
N GLY A 617 15.90 -7.96 7.45
CA GLY A 617 17.02 -8.26 8.35
C GLY A 617 17.62 -6.98 8.94
N LYS A 618 18.92 -6.80 8.77
CA LYS A 618 19.61 -5.59 9.24
C LYS A 618 19.17 -4.30 8.52
N GLU A 619 18.66 -4.40 7.31
CA GLU A 619 18.17 -3.24 6.54
C GLU A 619 16.76 -2.83 6.95
N HIS A 620 15.99 -3.69 7.61
CA HIS A 620 14.69 -3.33 8.19
C HIS A 620 14.86 -2.27 9.28
N ARG A 621 15.88 -2.44 10.10
CA ARG A 621 16.25 -1.49 11.16
C ARG A 621 17.77 -1.34 11.17
N PRO A 622 18.35 -0.60 10.20
CA PRO A 622 19.78 -0.38 10.16
C PRO A 622 20.20 0.43 11.38
N THR A 623 21.35 0.09 11.95
CA THR A 623 21.98 0.93 12.96
C THR A 623 22.88 1.94 12.24
N ARG A 624 22.66 3.21 12.48
CA ARG A 624 23.42 4.33 11.93
C ARG A 624 24.32 4.92 12.98
N PHE A 625 25.54 5.29 12.59
CA PHE A 625 26.56 5.85 13.47
C PHE A 625 26.83 7.29 13.10
N THR A 626 27.05 8.13 14.14
CA THR A 626 27.47 9.52 13.91
C THR A 626 28.95 9.56 13.49
N PRO A 627 29.39 10.64 12.85
CA PRO A 627 30.83 10.81 12.48
C PRO A 627 31.78 10.74 13.69
N SER A 628 31.33 11.08 14.89
CA SER A 628 32.14 10.99 16.12
C SER A 628 31.90 9.73 16.95
N HIS A 629 31.20 8.71 16.40
CA HIS A 629 30.82 7.50 17.15
C HIS A 629 32.02 6.78 17.77
N GLU A 630 33.06 6.53 16.97
CA GLU A 630 34.28 5.85 17.44
C GLU A 630 34.99 6.63 18.54
N TRP A 631 35.05 7.95 18.39
CA TRP A 631 35.60 8.80 19.46
C TRP A 631 34.76 8.70 20.73
N ALA A 632 33.43 8.80 20.63
CA ALA A 632 32.54 8.70 21.80
C ALA A 632 32.63 7.33 22.46
N HIS A 633 32.73 6.25 21.68
CA HIS A 633 32.97 4.90 22.18
C HIS A 633 34.28 4.80 22.94
N ALA A 634 35.36 5.39 22.40
CA ALA A 634 36.67 5.41 23.07
C ALA A 634 36.66 6.26 24.38
N GLN A 635 35.71 7.20 24.52
CA GLN A 635 35.49 7.94 25.78
C GLN A 635 34.56 7.17 26.77
N GLY A 636 34.17 5.93 26.44
CA GLY A 636 33.29 5.12 27.29
C GLY A 636 31.82 5.51 27.23
N ALA A 637 31.35 6.24 26.22
CA ALA A 637 29.96 6.65 26.11
C ALA A 637 29.02 5.43 26.17
N VAL A 638 27.92 5.59 26.87
CA VAL A 638 26.74 4.71 26.78
C VAL A 638 25.85 5.26 25.67
N PHE A 639 25.35 4.36 24.81
CA PHE A 639 24.58 4.75 23.65
C PHE A 639 23.10 4.39 23.78
N VAL A 640 22.25 5.20 23.14
CA VAL A 640 20.81 4.97 23.01
C VAL A 640 20.38 5.17 21.55
N GLU A 641 19.39 4.39 21.13
CA GLU A 641 18.78 4.54 19.80
C GLU A 641 17.87 5.78 19.75
N THR A 642 18.09 6.62 18.76
CA THR A 642 17.22 7.77 18.43
C THR A 642 16.84 7.65 16.95
N GLY A 643 15.63 7.17 16.67
CA GLY A 643 15.29 6.69 15.35
C GLY A 643 16.18 5.50 14.97
N LEU A 644 16.93 5.63 13.87
CA LEU A 644 17.89 4.60 13.43
C LEU A 644 19.33 4.87 13.89
N TRP A 645 19.57 5.96 14.60
CA TRP A 645 20.91 6.39 14.99
C TRP A 645 21.26 5.97 16.41
N LEU A 646 22.50 5.49 16.64
CA LEU A 646 23.07 5.38 17.96
C LEU A 646 23.66 6.74 18.35
N ARG A 647 23.16 7.32 19.43
CA ARG A 647 23.65 8.57 20.03
C ARG A 647 24.20 8.32 21.40
N ALA A 648 25.24 9.05 21.78
CA ALA A 648 25.73 9.05 23.16
C ALA A 648 24.61 9.51 24.10
N GLN A 649 24.24 8.65 25.03
CA GLN A 649 23.24 8.91 26.07
C GLN A 649 23.85 9.71 27.21
N TYR A 650 24.98 9.27 27.70
CA TYR A 650 25.81 9.92 28.71
C TYR A 650 27.24 9.38 28.67
N PHE A 651 28.18 10.10 29.26
CA PHE A 651 29.59 9.73 29.36
C PHE A 651 29.95 9.46 30.83
N PRO A 652 30.05 8.19 31.26
CA PRO A 652 30.43 7.86 32.63
C PRO A 652 31.87 8.26 32.94
N GLN A 653 32.13 8.68 34.17
CA GLN A 653 33.46 8.97 34.70
C GLN A 653 33.70 8.22 36.00
N GLU A 654 34.95 8.07 36.36
CA GLU A 654 35.32 7.52 37.64
C GLU A 654 34.67 8.34 38.78
N GLY A 655 33.98 7.65 39.71
CA GLY A 655 33.19 8.29 40.79
C GLY A 655 31.70 8.40 40.53
N ASP A 656 31.22 8.27 39.27
CA ASP A 656 29.78 8.21 38.99
C ASP A 656 29.21 6.85 39.42
N ARG A 657 28.20 6.84 40.29
CA ARG A 657 27.56 5.62 40.81
C ARG A 657 26.46 5.12 39.89
N SER A 658 25.95 5.99 39.01
CA SER A 658 24.83 5.74 38.11
C SER A 658 24.84 6.70 36.93
N TRP A 659 24.00 6.40 35.92
CA TRP A 659 23.72 7.33 34.79
C TRP A 659 23.23 8.71 35.27
N PHE A 660 22.55 8.75 36.42
CA PHE A 660 22.00 9.98 37.00
C PHE A 660 23.12 10.92 37.50
N ASP A 661 24.15 10.35 38.13
CA ASP A 661 25.31 11.14 38.61
C ASP A 661 26.08 11.71 37.40
N ALA A 662 26.30 10.88 36.35
CA ALA A 662 26.92 11.30 35.09
C ALA A 662 26.12 12.43 34.40
N CYS A 663 24.82 12.25 34.27
CA CYS A 663 23.94 13.24 33.68
C CYS A 663 23.99 14.59 34.45
N ASN A 664 23.86 14.56 35.78
CA ASN A 664 23.92 15.77 36.59
C ASN A 664 25.27 16.47 36.46
N ARG A 665 26.39 15.74 36.46
CA ARG A 665 27.74 16.29 36.25
C ARG A 665 27.86 16.95 34.89
N GLU A 666 27.33 16.33 33.84
CA GLU A 666 27.34 16.89 32.46
C GLU A 666 26.52 18.18 32.40
N VAL A 667 25.32 18.22 32.96
CA VAL A 667 24.48 19.44 33.03
C VAL A 667 25.24 20.57 33.74
N ILE A 668 25.82 20.31 34.90
CA ILE A 668 26.58 21.30 35.65
C ILE A 668 27.81 21.79 34.86
N ALA A 669 28.50 20.89 34.14
CA ALA A 669 29.63 21.25 33.30
C ALA A 669 29.22 22.22 32.19
N VAL A 670 28.12 21.96 31.50
CA VAL A 670 27.55 22.85 30.45
C VAL A 670 27.13 24.20 31.08
N ARG A 671 26.42 24.16 32.23
CA ARG A 671 25.91 25.39 32.90
C ARG A 671 26.99 26.32 33.43
N SER A 672 28.14 25.76 33.81
CA SER A 672 29.23 26.52 34.43
C SER A 672 30.46 26.76 33.56
N ARG A 673 30.65 25.98 32.49
CA ARG A 673 31.83 26.00 31.65
C ARG A 673 31.47 25.90 30.18
N VAL A 674 31.76 24.77 29.54
CA VAL A 674 31.38 24.47 28.16
C VAL A 674 31.24 22.96 27.98
N GLY A 675 30.22 22.57 27.22
CA GLY A 675 30.00 21.18 26.80
C GLY A 675 29.88 21.06 25.28
N VAL A 676 30.20 19.87 24.76
CA VAL A 676 30.07 19.53 23.34
C VAL A 676 29.19 18.28 23.21
N CYS A 677 28.16 18.38 22.37
CA CYS A 677 27.27 17.25 22.05
C CYS A 677 27.20 17.02 20.56
N ASP A 678 27.27 15.78 20.12
CA ASP A 678 27.05 15.41 18.73
C ASP A 678 25.55 15.47 18.38
N VAL A 679 25.17 16.40 17.49
CA VAL A 679 23.81 16.59 16.97
C VAL A 679 23.75 16.32 15.47
N SER A 680 24.70 15.55 14.93
CA SER A 680 24.78 15.21 13.49
C SER A 680 23.57 14.47 12.97
N THR A 681 22.77 13.88 13.86
CA THR A 681 21.59 13.09 13.51
C THR A 681 20.35 13.90 13.20
N LEU A 682 20.31 15.20 13.52
CA LEU A 682 19.23 16.08 13.11
C LEU A 682 19.08 16.04 11.58
N GLY A 683 17.86 15.90 11.11
CA GLY A 683 17.60 15.97 9.67
C GLY A 683 18.10 17.31 9.11
N LYS A 684 18.73 17.28 7.97
CA LYS A 684 19.22 18.46 7.25
C LYS A 684 18.76 18.38 5.81
N ILE A 685 17.98 19.37 5.39
CA ILE A 685 17.46 19.46 4.04
C ILE A 685 17.94 20.76 3.43
N ASP A 686 18.70 20.66 2.37
CA ASP A 686 19.17 21.79 1.57
C ASP A 686 18.06 22.17 0.57
N ILE A 687 17.66 23.46 0.57
CA ILE A 687 16.56 23.99 -0.22
C ILE A 687 17.07 25.15 -1.03
N GLN A 688 17.05 25.04 -2.35
CA GLN A 688 17.56 26.06 -3.26
C GLN A 688 16.54 26.32 -4.37
N GLY A 689 16.56 27.55 -4.91
CA GLY A 689 15.73 27.96 -6.03
C GLY A 689 15.10 29.32 -5.81
N ALA A 690 14.70 29.96 -6.89
CA ALA A 690 14.11 31.30 -6.85
C ALA A 690 12.84 31.38 -6.00
N ASP A 691 12.07 30.28 -5.97
CA ASP A 691 10.82 30.17 -5.21
C ASP A 691 10.98 29.49 -3.84
N ALA A 692 12.21 29.21 -3.37
CA ALA A 692 12.44 28.63 -2.06
C ALA A 692 11.80 29.43 -0.91
N PRO A 693 11.81 30.80 -0.88
CA PRO A 693 11.09 31.55 0.13
C PRO A 693 9.58 31.37 0.09
N GLU A 694 8.98 31.26 -1.11
CA GLU A 694 7.55 31.00 -1.29
C GLU A 694 7.18 29.61 -0.84
N PHE A 695 7.98 28.60 -1.20
CA PHE A 695 7.78 27.20 -0.80
C PHE A 695 7.77 27.08 0.73
N LEU A 696 8.77 27.62 1.40
CA LEU A 696 8.85 27.62 2.86
C LEU A 696 7.70 28.40 3.52
N GLU A 697 7.25 29.48 2.89
CA GLU A 697 6.09 30.27 3.36
C GLU A 697 4.82 29.42 3.40
N ARG A 698 4.62 28.51 2.45
CA ARG A 698 3.46 27.60 2.37
C ARG A 698 3.57 26.39 3.27
N VAL A 699 4.77 25.87 3.47
CA VAL A 699 5.01 24.67 4.28
C VAL A 699 4.89 24.96 5.77
N TYR A 700 5.46 26.07 6.24
CA TYR A 700 5.48 26.41 7.65
C TYR A 700 4.30 27.32 8.05
N CYS A 701 3.83 27.18 9.29
CA CYS A 701 2.81 28.09 9.82
C CYS A 701 3.33 29.53 10.07
N ASN A 702 4.62 29.72 10.24
CA ASN A 702 5.26 31.03 10.40
C ASN A 702 5.89 31.56 9.11
N SER A 703 6.20 32.86 9.04
CA SER A 703 6.62 33.53 7.81
C SER A 703 8.11 33.32 7.51
N TRP A 704 8.47 33.14 6.23
CA TRP A 704 9.85 32.88 5.77
C TRP A 704 10.38 33.91 4.77
N LYS A 705 9.51 34.55 3.98
CA LYS A 705 9.90 35.62 3.02
C LYS A 705 10.66 36.75 3.67
N SER A 706 10.31 37.08 4.92
CA SER A 706 10.92 38.16 5.69
C SER A 706 12.22 37.77 6.43
N LEU A 707 12.70 36.52 6.31
CA LEU A 707 13.93 36.09 6.96
C LEU A 707 15.14 36.67 6.22
N PRO A 708 15.99 37.52 6.85
CA PRO A 708 17.19 38.04 6.19
C PRO A 708 18.24 36.95 5.95
N VAL A 709 19.10 37.10 4.95
CA VAL A 709 20.29 36.28 4.74
C VAL A 709 21.19 36.33 5.98
N GLY A 710 21.80 35.23 6.38
CA GLY A 710 22.60 35.11 7.59
C GLY A 710 21.80 35.00 8.88
N LYS A 711 20.47 34.78 8.80
CA LYS A 711 19.60 34.59 9.95
C LYS A 711 18.99 33.18 9.97
N VAL A 712 18.66 32.74 11.18
CA VAL A 712 17.98 31.47 11.47
C VAL A 712 16.60 31.78 12.05
N ARG A 713 15.64 30.96 11.77
CA ARG A 713 14.30 31.02 12.38
C ARG A 713 13.85 29.64 12.81
N TYR A 714 13.27 29.57 14.01
CA TYR A 714 12.55 28.37 14.44
C TYR A 714 11.21 28.28 13.71
N GLY A 715 10.89 27.13 13.16
CA GLY A 715 9.71 26.88 12.36
C GLY A 715 8.88 25.71 12.90
N VAL A 716 7.57 25.80 12.70
CA VAL A 716 6.61 24.74 13.04
C VAL A 716 5.82 24.38 11.80
N MET A 717 5.88 23.12 11.42
CA MET A 717 5.08 22.52 10.33
C MET A 717 3.82 21.89 10.90
N LEU A 718 2.70 22.08 10.22
CA LEU A 718 1.44 21.43 10.55
C LEU A 718 1.10 20.38 9.49
N ARG A 719 0.35 19.35 9.89
CA ARG A 719 -0.37 18.49 8.97
C ARG A 719 -1.64 19.22 8.48
N GLU A 720 -2.23 18.69 7.43
CA GLU A 720 -3.47 19.25 6.85
C GLU A 720 -4.61 19.31 7.88
N ASP A 721 -4.64 18.41 8.87
CA ASP A 721 -5.63 18.37 9.93
C ASP A 721 -5.43 19.44 11.05
N GLY A 722 -4.34 20.22 10.99
CA GLY A 722 -4.04 21.32 11.90
C GLY A 722 -3.19 20.94 13.11
N PHE A 723 -2.79 19.70 13.28
CA PHE A 723 -1.86 19.26 14.32
C PHE A 723 -0.41 19.48 13.91
N VAL A 724 0.48 19.61 14.89
CA VAL A 724 1.91 19.77 14.62
C VAL A 724 2.47 18.48 13.99
N PHE A 725 3.21 18.65 12.90
CA PHE A 725 3.88 17.58 12.16
C PHE A 725 5.34 17.44 12.59
N ASP A 726 6.10 18.52 12.52
CA ASP A 726 7.50 18.58 12.95
C ASP A 726 7.89 20.03 13.28
N ASP A 727 9.02 20.20 13.93
CA ASP A 727 9.62 21.49 14.22
C ASP A 727 11.12 21.48 13.91
N GLY A 728 11.70 22.64 13.83
CA GLY A 728 13.14 22.76 13.61
C GLY A 728 13.58 24.19 13.32
N THR A 729 14.86 24.36 13.03
CA THR A 729 15.40 25.64 12.63
C THR A 729 15.71 25.62 11.13
N THR A 730 15.44 26.75 10.46
CA THR A 730 15.84 26.94 9.07
C THR A 730 16.69 28.21 8.97
N ALA A 731 17.88 28.05 8.40
CA ALA A 731 18.83 29.12 8.16
C ALA A 731 18.75 29.61 6.71
N ARG A 732 18.77 30.92 6.47
CA ARG A 732 18.92 31.48 5.14
C ARG A 732 20.40 31.75 4.87
N LEU A 733 21.05 30.86 4.10
CA LEU A 733 22.47 30.95 3.79
C LEU A 733 22.77 31.89 2.63
N GLY A 734 21.83 32.08 1.72
CA GLY A 734 21.92 32.95 0.56
C GLY A 734 20.56 33.51 0.15
N PRO A 735 20.49 34.33 -0.90
CA PRO A 735 19.21 34.85 -1.39
C PRO A 735 18.19 33.78 -1.66
N ASP A 736 18.60 32.68 -2.32
CA ASP A 736 17.76 31.58 -2.78
C ASP A 736 18.20 30.24 -2.18
N HIS A 737 18.92 30.25 -1.05
CA HIS A 737 19.52 29.10 -0.41
C HIS A 737 19.17 29.04 1.08
N TYR A 738 18.51 27.94 1.47
CA TYR A 738 18.12 27.65 2.84
C TYR A 738 18.62 26.28 3.29
N LEU A 739 18.95 26.15 4.57
CA LEU A 739 19.20 24.87 5.23
C LEU A 739 18.16 24.68 6.33
N MET A 740 17.27 23.72 6.13
CA MET A 740 16.26 23.29 7.08
C MET A 740 16.81 22.20 7.98
N THR A 741 16.57 22.28 9.30
CA THR A 741 16.76 21.15 10.22
C THR A 741 15.41 20.59 10.65
N THR A 742 15.37 19.29 10.97
CA THR A 742 14.18 18.56 11.45
C THR A 742 14.55 17.72 12.66
N THR A 743 13.54 17.21 13.36
CA THR A 743 13.81 16.19 14.39
C THR A 743 14.46 14.95 13.77
N THR A 744 15.34 14.29 14.51
CA THR A 744 16.09 13.10 14.04
C THR A 744 15.16 12.00 13.50
N ALA A 745 14.09 11.68 14.25
CA ALA A 745 13.17 10.60 13.92
C ALA A 745 12.30 10.92 12.68
N ASN A 746 11.99 12.19 12.45
CA ASN A 746 11.11 12.63 11.37
C ASN A 746 11.84 13.06 10.08
N ALA A 747 13.16 13.02 10.05
CA ALA A 747 13.93 13.53 8.90
C ALA A 747 13.45 12.98 7.54
N ALA A 748 13.20 11.67 7.47
CA ALA A 748 12.70 11.04 6.25
C ALA A 748 11.23 11.40 5.97
N ALA A 749 10.38 11.48 6.99
CA ALA A 749 8.96 11.84 6.84
C ALA A 749 8.80 13.29 6.36
N VAL A 750 9.61 14.20 6.90
CA VAL A 750 9.63 15.61 6.45
C VAL A 750 10.10 15.70 5.02
N MET A 751 11.19 15.05 4.63
CA MET A 751 11.66 15.05 3.24
C MET A 751 10.59 14.54 2.27
N GLN A 752 9.92 13.44 2.62
CA GLN A 752 8.82 12.89 1.82
C GLN A 752 7.63 13.87 1.72
N HIS A 753 7.32 14.57 2.81
CA HIS A 753 6.27 15.59 2.81
C HIS A 753 6.62 16.78 1.90
N LEU A 754 7.85 17.25 1.95
CA LEU A 754 8.31 18.36 1.09
C LEU A 754 8.30 17.96 -0.38
N ASP A 755 8.72 16.72 -0.68
CA ASP A 755 8.67 16.16 -2.03
C ASP A 755 7.24 16.07 -2.55
N PHE A 756 6.30 15.59 -1.72
CA PHE A 756 4.86 15.63 -2.03
C PHE A 756 4.37 17.06 -2.30
N CYS A 757 4.72 18.01 -1.45
CA CYS A 757 4.30 19.40 -1.63
C CYS A 757 4.81 19.99 -2.95
N HIS A 758 6.07 19.73 -3.30
CA HIS A 758 6.66 20.21 -4.54
C HIS A 758 6.08 19.51 -5.77
N GLN A 759 6.08 18.16 -5.77
CA GLN A 759 5.70 17.39 -6.96
C GLN A 759 4.19 17.38 -7.26
N VAL A 760 3.36 17.55 -6.23
CA VAL A 760 1.90 17.40 -6.35
C VAL A 760 1.14 18.70 -6.13
N LEU A 761 1.45 19.43 -5.05
CA LEU A 761 0.69 20.63 -4.70
C LEU A 761 1.18 21.86 -5.49
N TRP A 762 2.49 22.01 -5.64
CA TRP A 762 3.11 23.20 -6.24
C TRP A 762 4.24 22.86 -7.22
N PRO A 763 3.95 22.09 -8.29
CA PRO A 763 4.98 21.65 -9.23
C PRO A 763 5.59 22.79 -10.07
N ASP A 764 4.93 23.94 -10.10
CA ASP A 764 5.38 25.10 -10.87
C ASP A 764 6.42 25.96 -10.14
N LEU A 765 6.72 25.66 -8.85
CA LEU A 765 7.72 26.40 -8.11
C LEU A 765 9.13 25.93 -8.48
N ASP A 766 10.02 26.89 -8.74
CA ASP A 766 11.44 26.65 -8.97
C ASP A 766 12.16 26.39 -7.63
N VAL A 767 12.14 25.12 -7.18
CA VAL A 767 12.71 24.67 -5.91
C VAL A 767 13.41 23.32 -6.06
N GLY A 768 14.67 23.23 -5.67
CA GLY A 768 15.40 21.98 -5.49
C GLY A 768 15.46 21.58 -4.02
N LEU A 769 15.14 20.33 -3.72
CA LEU A 769 15.12 19.75 -2.36
C LEU A 769 16.10 18.59 -2.28
N VAL A 770 17.05 18.62 -1.36
CA VAL A 770 18.03 17.54 -1.18
C VAL A 770 18.26 17.27 0.31
N SER A 771 18.09 16.00 0.73
CA SER A 771 18.51 15.58 2.06
C SER A 771 20.04 15.51 2.14
N VAL A 772 20.62 16.31 3.04
CA VAL A 772 22.08 16.38 3.26
C VAL A 772 22.46 15.95 4.68
N THR A 773 21.60 15.20 5.35
CA THR A 773 21.78 14.74 6.74
C THR A 773 23.12 14.06 6.94
N GLU A 774 23.47 13.12 6.06
CA GLU A 774 24.68 12.33 6.15
C GLU A 774 25.94 13.04 5.63
N GLN A 775 25.78 14.21 5.00
CA GLN A 775 26.89 14.98 4.46
C GLN A 775 27.56 15.89 5.49
N TRP A 776 26.89 16.16 6.62
CA TRP A 776 27.34 17.09 7.64
C TRP A 776 27.41 16.48 9.02
N ALA A 777 28.60 16.48 9.62
CA ALA A 777 28.76 16.36 11.06
C ALA A 777 28.37 17.68 11.71
N GLN A 778 27.64 17.65 12.83
CA GLN A 778 27.19 18.86 13.53
C GLN A 778 27.34 18.71 15.03
N TYR A 779 27.96 19.69 15.67
CA TYR A 779 28.26 19.71 17.09
C TYR A 779 27.60 20.89 17.76
N ALA A 780 26.77 20.62 18.79
CA ALA A 780 26.27 21.65 19.68
C ALA A 780 27.34 21.98 20.75
N ILE A 781 27.81 23.21 20.78
CA ILE A 781 28.82 23.75 21.71
C ILE A 781 28.10 24.73 22.61
N ALA A 782 27.89 24.37 23.87
CA ALA A 782 27.01 25.10 24.78
C ALA A 782 27.66 25.40 26.12
N GLY A 783 27.37 26.55 26.69
CA GLY A 783 27.84 26.99 27.98
C GLY A 783 28.51 28.39 27.91
N PRO A 784 28.74 29.05 29.06
CA PRO A 784 29.28 30.42 29.10
C PRO A 784 30.64 30.59 28.40
N LYS A 785 31.45 29.53 28.29
CA LYS A 785 32.74 29.54 27.62
C LYS A 785 32.69 28.98 26.18
N SER A 786 31.50 28.81 25.61
CA SER A 786 31.35 28.20 24.26
C SER A 786 31.97 29.07 23.15
N ARG A 787 31.93 30.38 23.27
CA ARG A 787 32.59 31.30 22.34
C ARG A 787 34.12 31.19 22.43
N GLU A 788 34.66 31.21 23.64
CA GLU A 788 36.11 31.06 23.84
C GLU A 788 36.65 29.78 23.21
N LEU A 789 35.88 28.70 23.32
CA LEU A 789 36.23 27.44 22.68
C LEU A 789 36.20 27.55 21.14
N LEU A 790 35.19 28.20 20.59
CA LEU A 790 35.09 28.41 19.14
C LEU A 790 36.20 29.35 18.61
N GLU A 791 36.56 30.42 19.32
CA GLU A 791 37.66 31.30 18.97
C GLU A 791 39.01 30.58 18.86
N ALA A 792 39.15 29.47 19.57
CA ALA A 792 40.36 28.64 19.50
C ALA A 792 40.45 27.76 18.23
N ILE A 793 39.33 27.52 17.51
CA ILE A 793 39.32 26.65 16.32
C ILE A 793 38.84 27.35 15.05
N VAL A 794 38.06 28.43 15.15
CA VAL A 794 37.64 29.27 14.03
C VAL A 794 38.83 30.09 13.54
N ASP A 795 39.01 30.18 12.23
CA ASP A 795 40.14 30.88 11.66
C ASP A 795 39.95 32.42 11.88
N ARG A 796 41.05 33.11 12.13
CA ARG A 796 41.07 34.50 12.66
C ARG A 796 40.42 35.54 11.78
N GLU A 797 40.21 35.27 10.52
CA GLU A 797 39.50 36.13 9.58
C GLU A 797 37.99 36.24 9.87
N HIS A 798 37.43 35.36 10.68
CA HIS A 798 36.03 35.35 11.00
C HIS A 798 35.75 35.91 12.39
N ASP A 799 34.96 37.00 12.44
CA ASP A 799 34.45 37.56 13.69
C ASP A 799 33.18 36.83 14.15
N ILE A 800 33.26 36.14 15.29
CA ILE A 800 32.13 35.46 15.95
C ILE A 800 31.63 36.14 17.22
N SER A 801 31.93 37.43 17.36
CA SER A 801 31.43 38.28 18.46
C SER A 801 29.90 38.39 18.45
N ASN A 802 29.32 38.90 19.55
CA ASN A 802 27.89 39.16 19.61
C ASN A 802 27.39 40.15 18.55
N ALA A 803 28.27 41.09 18.12
CA ALA A 803 27.95 42.05 17.08
C ALA A 803 27.90 41.42 15.68
N ALA A 804 28.87 40.61 15.35
CA ALA A 804 28.98 39.96 14.03
C ALA A 804 28.04 38.75 13.90
N LEU A 805 27.92 37.94 14.95
CA LEU A 805 27.07 36.74 14.99
C LEU A 805 26.10 36.80 16.16
N PRO A 806 25.04 37.63 16.11
CA PRO A 806 24.04 37.73 17.19
C PRO A 806 23.19 36.47 17.31
N TYR A 807 22.46 36.29 18.42
CA TYR A 807 21.53 35.19 18.62
C TYR A 807 20.56 35.04 17.42
N MET A 808 20.33 33.80 16.98
CA MET A 808 19.60 33.45 15.76
C MET A 808 20.27 33.95 14.46
N ALA A 809 21.60 33.98 14.42
CA ALA A 809 22.37 34.22 13.19
C ALA A 809 23.08 32.94 12.72
N CYS A 810 23.46 32.92 11.45
CA CYS A 810 24.33 31.92 10.86
C CYS A 810 25.35 32.53 9.94
N SER A 811 26.49 31.87 9.79
CA SER A 811 27.57 32.28 8.89
C SER A 811 28.29 31.04 8.35
N GLU A 812 28.81 31.14 7.13
CA GLU A 812 29.85 30.25 6.65
C GLU A 812 31.20 30.75 7.15
N VAL A 813 31.97 29.85 7.74
CA VAL A 813 33.29 30.17 8.32
C VAL A 813 34.29 29.10 7.89
N THR A 814 35.58 29.36 8.15
CA THR A 814 36.59 28.31 8.10
C THR A 814 37.08 28.00 9.52
N VAL A 815 37.47 26.75 9.75
CA VAL A 815 38.03 26.29 11.01
C VAL A 815 39.28 25.47 10.76
N LEU A 816 40.19 25.40 11.76
CA LEU A 816 41.37 24.55 11.76
C LEU A 816 42.29 24.78 10.52
N GLY A 817 42.40 26.02 10.07
CA GLY A 817 43.28 26.39 8.98
C GLY A 817 42.72 26.16 7.58
N GLY A 818 41.42 26.47 7.37
CA GLY A 818 40.80 26.50 6.05
C GLY A 818 39.73 25.44 5.80
N LEU A 819 39.36 24.63 6.77
CA LEU A 819 38.21 23.71 6.63
C LEU A 819 36.88 24.50 6.64
N ARG A 820 36.14 24.47 5.54
CA ARG A 820 34.85 25.14 5.43
C ARG A 820 33.85 24.55 6.44
N ALA A 821 33.16 25.42 7.14
CA ALA A 821 32.16 25.09 8.16
C ALA A 821 30.96 26.04 8.09
N ARG A 822 29.84 25.59 8.64
CA ARG A 822 28.64 26.39 8.89
C ARG A 822 28.48 26.59 10.38
N LEU A 823 28.36 27.80 10.82
CA LEU A 823 28.20 28.16 12.23
C LEU A 823 26.83 28.79 12.45
N PHE A 824 26.04 28.18 13.33
CA PHE A 824 24.70 28.64 13.70
C PHE A 824 24.72 29.04 15.16
N ARG A 825 24.29 30.28 15.50
CA ARG A 825 24.12 30.68 16.87
C ARG A 825 22.71 30.44 17.35
N ILE A 826 22.46 29.21 17.73
CA ILE A 826 21.18 28.68 18.23
C ILE A 826 21.42 27.87 19.49
N SER A 827 20.39 27.72 20.32
CA SER A 827 20.51 27.03 21.60
C SER A 827 19.29 26.21 21.94
N PHE A 828 19.46 24.92 22.09
CA PHE A 828 18.45 24.02 22.64
C PHE A 828 18.63 23.82 24.16
N SER A 829 19.84 24.00 24.68
CA SER A 829 20.17 23.88 26.10
C SER A 829 19.73 25.08 26.94
N GLY A 830 19.42 26.22 26.33
CA GLY A 830 19.13 27.46 27.01
C GLY A 830 20.36 28.25 27.48
N GLU A 831 21.59 27.82 27.13
CA GLU A 831 22.84 28.56 27.37
C GLU A 831 23.29 29.34 26.16
N LEU A 832 24.34 30.17 26.28
CA LEU A 832 25.12 30.62 25.11
C LEU A 832 25.56 29.38 24.35
N ALA A 833 25.11 29.23 23.12
CA ALA A 833 25.37 28.02 22.36
C ALA A 833 25.50 28.28 20.85
N TYR A 834 26.20 27.40 20.23
CA TYR A 834 26.44 27.35 18.79
C TYR A 834 26.29 25.93 18.29
N GLU A 835 25.88 25.79 17.03
CA GLU A 835 26.01 24.53 16.32
C GLU A 835 26.98 24.70 15.16
N LEU A 836 28.07 23.90 15.20
CA LEU A 836 29.12 23.89 14.19
C LEU A 836 28.91 22.70 13.26
N GLY A 837 28.60 22.97 11.98
CA GLY A 837 28.48 21.99 10.93
C GLY A 837 29.73 21.93 10.08
N VAL A 838 30.30 20.73 9.89
CA VAL A 838 31.45 20.48 9.00
C VAL A 838 31.13 19.30 8.07
N PRO A 839 31.78 19.18 6.89
CA PRO A 839 31.58 17.98 6.05
C PRO A 839 31.87 16.71 6.87
N CYS A 840 30.98 15.70 6.77
CA CYS A 840 30.94 14.55 7.68
C CYS A 840 32.28 13.77 7.78
N ARG A 841 33.08 13.74 6.69
CA ARG A 841 34.41 13.11 6.66
C ARG A 841 35.41 13.73 7.64
N HIS A 842 35.17 14.94 8.12
CA HIS A 842 36.02 15.66 9.08
C HIS A 842 35.45 15.62 10.52
N GLY A 843 34.29 14.99 10.72
CA GLY A 843 33.60 15.02 12.01
C GLY A 843 34.48 14.48 13.16
N ASP A 844 35.11 13.30 13.02
CA ASP A 844 35.97 12.73 14.05
C ASP A 844 37.17 13.67 14.37
N ALA A 845 37.79 14.23 13.34
CA ALA A 845 38.92 15.16 13.55
C ALA A 845 38.46 16.43 14.29
N VAL A 846 37.28 16.98 13.95
CA VAL A 846 36.76 18.20 14.58
C VAL A 846 36.37 17.98 16.03
N ILE A 847 35.72 16.89 16.38
CA ILE A 847 35.40 16.62 17.80
C ILE A 847 36.67 16.50 18.64
N ARG A 848 37.70 15.82 18.12
CA ARG A 848 39.01 15.70 18.82
C ARG A 848 39.68 17.08 18.99
N ALA A 849 39.65 17.92 17.97
CA ALA A 849 40.19 19.28 18.02
C ALA A 849 39.45 20.14 19.04
N LEU A 850 38.10 20.10 19.03
CA LEU A 850 37.26 20.79 20.04
C LEU A 850 37.60 20.35 21.45
N MET A 851 37.73 19.07 21.70
CA MET A 851 38.03 18.54 23.02
C MET A 851 39.46 18.92 23.45
N GLN A 852 40.40 18.93 22.53
CA GLN A 852 41.77 19.34 22.80
C GLN A 852 41.89 20.83 23.11
N ALA A 853 41.30 21.69 22.23
CA ALA A 853 41.32 23.14 22.41
C ALA A 853 40.61 23.59 23.70
N GLY A 854 39.56 22.88 24.10
CA GLY A 854 38.78 23.20 25.29
C GLY A 854 39.32 22.67 26.62
N GLN A 855 40.45 21.95 26.63
CA GLN A 855 40.98 21.39 27.88
C GLN A 855 41.18 22.44 29.01
N SER A 856 41.78 23.56 28.68
CA SER A 856 42.00 24.67 29.62
C SER A 856 40.69 25.37 30.06
N LEU A 857 39.64 25.25 29.25
CA LEU A 857 38.31 25.78 29.56
C LEU A 857 37.45 24.80 30.34
N GLY A 858 37.93 23.58 30.56
CA GLY A 858 37.21 22.51 31.24
C GLY A 858 36.06 21.96 30.39
N VAL A 859 36.29 21.82 29.09
CA VAL A 859 35.30 21.25 28.17
C VAL A 859 34.92 19.82 28.57
N ALA A 860 33.63 19.50 28.49
CA ALA A 860 33.11 18.16 28.75
C ALA A 860 32.24 17.69 27.57
N PRO A 861 32.34 16.43 27.16
CA PRO A 861 31.29 15.85 26.34
C PRO A 861 30.02 15.70 27.16
N TYR A 862 28.85 15.87 26.53
CA TYR A 862 27.57 15.59 27.17
C TYR A 862 26.63 14.84 26.23
N GLY A 863 25.82 13.97 26.83
CA GLY A 863 24.89 13.12 26.09
C GLY A 863 23.47 13.64 26.05
N LEU A 864 22.61 12.79 25.51
CA LEU A 864 21.18 13.09 25.34
C LEU A 864 20.44 13.28 26.67
N GLU A 865 20.84 12.58 27.75
CA GLU A 865 20.19 12.74 29.05
C GLU A 865 20.40 14.15 29.58
N ALA A 866 21.63 14.66 29.54
CA ALA A 866 21.94 16.03 29.97
C ALA A 866 21.26 17.06 29.06
N LEU A 867 21.24 16.82 27.73
CA LEU A 867 20.53 17.68 26.77
C LEU A 867 19.03 17.71 27.09
N ASN A 868 18.42 16.56 27.44
CA ASN A 868 17.01 16.49 27.82
C ASN A 868 16.71 17.25 29.11
N VAL A 869 17.55 17.13 30.14
CA VAL A 869 17.41 17.93 31.38
C VAL A 869 17.42 19.43 31.03
N MET A 870 18.41 19.88 30.28
CA MET A 870 18.60 21.31 29.97
C MET A 870 17.45 21.88 29.12
N ARG A 871 16.89 21.09 28.16
CA ARG A 871 15.74 21.57 27.34
C ARG A 871 14.47 21.66 28.21
N VAL A 872 14.27 20.73 29.19
CA VAL A 872 13.14 20.81 30.12
C VAL A 872 13.29 22.03 31.03
N GLU A 873 14.50 22.33 31.54
CA GLU A 873 14.77 23.56 32.29
C GLU A 873 14.39 24.81 31.51
N LYS A 874 14.63 24.83 30.19
CA LYS A 874 14.27 25.95 29.30
C LYS A 874 12.83 25.93 28.82
N GLY A 875 12.14 24.80 28.96
CA GLY A 875 10.75 24.63 28.55
C GLY A 875 10.55 24.39 27.07
N HIS A 876 11.57 23.89 26.37
CA HIS A 876 11.47 23.55 24.96
C HIS A 876 10.68 22.25 24.78
N ALA A 877 9.65 22.30 23.92
CA ALA A 877 8.89 21.12 23.54
C ALA A 877 9.74 20.14 22.74
N ALA A 878 9.50 18.85 22.91
CA ALA A 878 10.14 17.78 22.15
C ALA A 878 9.15 16.61 21.96
N GLY A 879 9.60 15.41 21.60
CA GLY A 879 8.76 14.29 21.21
C GLY A 879 7.58 13.97 22.13
N GLY A 880 7.71 14.14 23.45
CA GLY A 880 6.59 13.92 24.38
C GLY A 880 5.47 14.95 24.25
N GLU A 881 5.83 16.18 23.89
CA GLU A 881 4.91 17.31 23.68
C GLU A 881 4.40 17.34 22.23
N LEU A 882 5.21 16.89 21.26
CA LEU A 882 4.90 16.80 19.83
C LEU A 882 4.33 15.41 19.52
N ASN A 883 3.24 15.03 20.17
CA ASN A 883 2.70 13.66 20.17
C ASN A 883 1.71 13.36 19.02
N GLY A 884 1.58 14.28 18.05
CA GLY A 884 0.66 14.14 16.91
C GLY A 884 -0.80 14.51 17.20
N GLN A 885 -1.12 14.93 18.44
CA GLN A 885 -2.45 15.39 18.87
C GLN A 885 -2.43 16.82 19.43
N THR A 886 -1.27 17.44 19.47
CA THR A 886 -1.07 18.82 19.92
C THR A 886 -1.06 19.78 18.75
N THR A 887 -1.70 20.93 18.95
CA THR A 887 -1.68 22.05 18.02
C THR A 887 -0.57 23.03 18.38
N ALA A 888 -0.24 23.95 17.47
CA ALA A 888 0.68 25.04 17.77
C ALA A 888 0.17 25.92 18.93
N GLN A 889 -1.15 26.10 19.07
CA GLN A 889 -1.76 26.81 20.16
C GLN A 889 -1.57 26.10 21.50
N ASP A 890 -1.77 24.78 21.52
CA ASP A 890 -1.59 23.97 22.75
C ASP A 890 -0.17 24.11 23.30
N LEU A 891 0.83 24.18 22.42
CA LEU A 891 2.24 24.32 22.75
C LEU A 891 2.69 25.77 23.06
N GLY A 892 1.79 26.74 22.96
CA GLY A 892 2.14 28.13 23.22
C GLY A 892 2.67 28.90 22.00
N PHE A 893 2.59 28.33 20.81
CA PHE A 893 3.15 28.88 19.58
C PHE A 893 2.14 29.73 18.77
N SER A 894 1.02 30.15 19.36
CA SER A 894 0.00 30.97 18.66
C SER A 894 0.59 32.20 17.98
N ARG A 895 1.58 32.85 18.58
CA ARG A 895 2.25 34.04 18.02
C ARG A 895 3.14 33.72 16.82
N LEU A 896 3.54 32.49 16.62
CA LEU A 896 4.33 32.06 15.46
C LEU A 896 3.45 31.88 14.24
N MET A 897 2.16 31.60 14.43
CA MET A 897 1.23 31.36 13.33
C MET A 897 0.91 32.65 12.57
N ALA A 898 1.40 32.74 11.35
CA ALA A 898 1.15 33.91 10.48
C ALA A 898 -0.20 33.73 9.76
N MET A 899 -1.30 34.01 10.47
CA MET A 899 -2.66 33.79 9.97
C MET A 899 -3.04 34.64 8.75
N GLY A 900 -2.24 35.67 8.41
CA GLY A 900 -2.43 36.50 7.22
C GLY A 900 -1.98 35.86 5.90
N LYS A 901 -1.34 34.72 5.92
CA LYS A 901 -0.89 33.97 4.75
C LYS A 901 -1.55 32.60 4.69
N ASP A 902 -1.46 31.94 3.53
CA ASP A 902 -1.87 30.53 3.41
C ASP A 902 -0.70 29.59 3.74
N PHE A 903 -1.02 28.48 4.41
CA PHE A 903 -0.07 27.43 4.75
C PHE A 903 -0.79 26.11 5.03
N ILE A 904 -0.07 25.01 4.96
CA ILE A 904 -0.62 23.66 5.22
C ILE A 904 -1.20 23.60 6.64
N GLY A 905 -2.43 23.13 6.77
CA GLY A 905 -3.14 23.01 8.05
C GLY A 905 -3.82 24.29 8.54
N ARG A 906 -3.66 25.45 7.88
CA ARG A 906 -4.26 26.72 8.31
C ARG A 906 -5.76 26.62 8.52
N ALA A 907 -6.50 26.14 7.51
CA ALA A 907 -7.95 26.07 7.58
C ALA A 907 -8.42 25.12 8.70
N MET A 908 -7.80 23.96 8.81
CA MET A 908 -8.19 22.95 9.79
C MET A 908 -7.76 23.31 11.21
N SER A 909 -6.69 24.09 11.41
CA SER A 909 -6.32 24.60 12.74
C SER A 909 -7.36 25.54 13.35
N GLN A 910 -8.31 26.04 12.56
CA GLN A 910 -9.39 26.95 12.99
C GLN A 910 -10.69 26.19 13.31
N ARG A 911 -10.71 24.87 13.29
CA ARG A 911 -11.89 24.09 13.73
C ARG A 911 -12.21 24.37 15.19
N SER A 912 -13.51 24.44 15.51
CA SER A 912 -13.98 24.71 16.88
C SER A 912 -13.38 23.77 17.92
N ALA A 913 -13.28 22.47 17.61
CA ALA A 913 -12.69 21.48 18.51
C ALA A 913 -11.17 21.69 18.76
N LEU A 914 -10.44 22.32 17.85
CA LEU A 914 -9.01 22.65 18.06
C LEU A 914 -8.81 24.00 18.73
N LEU A 915 -9.86 24.84 18.78
CA LEU A 915 -9.88 26.12 19.48
C LEU A 915 -10.64 26.04 20.81
N ASP A 916 -11.08 24.85 21.21
CA ASP A 916 -11.78 24.61 22.46
C ASP A 916 -10.89 25.06 23.64
N PRO A 917 -11.36 25.99 24.52
CA PRO A 917 -10.60 26.43 25.67
C PRO A 917 -10.27 25.31 26.67
N ASP A 918 -11.04 24.23 26.67
CA ASP A 918 -10.82 23.08 27.56
C ASP A 918 -9.72 22.13 27.04
N ARG A 919 -9.09 22.43 25.90
CA ARG A 919 -7.96 21.63 25.45
C ARG A 919 -6.80 21.67 26.43
N GLN A 920 -6.04 20.57 26.46
CA GLN A 920 -4.82 20.46 27.22
C GLN A 920 -3.73 21.33 26.58
N VAL A 921 -3.11 22.19 27.35
CA VAL A 921 -2.04 23.09 26.91
C VAL A 921 -0.78 22.90 27.74
N LEU A 922 0.37 23.20 27.12
CA LEU A 922 1.69 23.04 27.73
C LEU A 922 1.86 23.95 28.95
N VAL A 923 2.22 23.32 30.08
CA VAL A 923 2.56 23.98 31.35
C VAL A 923 3.82 23.38 31.94
N GLY A 924 4.44 24.09 32.89
CA GLY A 924 5.44 23.54 33.79
C GLY A 924 4.78 23.04 35.08
N VAL A 925 5.40 22.05 35.73
CA VAL A 925 5.01 21.58 37.04
C VAL A 925 6.24 21.35 37.95
N LYS A 926 6.11 21.70 39.24
CA LYS A 926 7.11 21.41 40.26
C LYS A 926 6.46 20.66 41.43
N PRO A 927 7.09 19.66 42.00
CA PRO A 927 6.59 19.07 43.25
C PRO A 927 6.62 20.06 44.41
N LEU A 928 5.62 19.99 45.27
CA LEU A 928 5.60 20.80 46.50
C LEU A 928 6.66 20.33 47.53
N ASP A 929 6.97 19.05 47.52
CA ASP A 929 8.11 18.48 48.25
C ASP A 929 9.32 18.42 47.30
N PRO A 930 10.37 19.20 47.51
CA PRO A 930 11.55 19.21 46.64
C PRO A 930 12.27 17.88 46.52
N SER A 931 12.07 16.97 47.50
CA SER A 931 12.65 15.62 47.48
C SER A 931 11.90 14.64 46.60
N ALA A 932 10.64 14.93 46.26
CA ALA A 932 9.81 14.06 45.44
C ALA A 932 10.29 14.02 43.99
N ARG A 933 10.18 12.84 43.37
CA ARG A 933 10.58 12.60 41.97
C ARG A 933 9.35 12.41 41.13
N LEU A 934 9.16 13.28 40.14
CA LEU A 934 8.08 13.20 39.15
C LEU A 934 8.30 12.02 38.20
N SER A 935 7.19 11.48 37.72
CA SER A 935 7.17 10.44 36.68
C SER A 935 6.58 11.01 35.39
N ALA A 936 7.17 10.70 34.25
CA ALA A 936 6.53 10.98 32.94
C ALA A 936 5.30 10.08 32.78
N GLY A 937 4.20 10.64 32.26
CA GLY A 937 2.91 9.96 32.13
C GLY A 937 2.04 9.99 33.39
N ALA A 938 2.47 10.63 34.48
CA ALA A 938 1.61 10.82 35.65
C ALA A 938 0.45 11.74 35.33
N HIS A 939 -0.77 11.35 35.71
CA HIS A 939 -2.01 12.09 35.39
C HIS A 939 -2.23 13.23 36.40
N PHE A 940 -2.73 14.35 35.94
CA PHE A 940 -3.09 15.49 36.75
C PHE A 940 -4.51 15.35 37.27
N VAL A 941 -4.64 15.25 38.58
CA VAL A 941 -5.92 15.13 39.25
C VAL A 941 -6.05 16.28 40.27
N PRO A 942 -7.18 16.99 40.35
CA PRO A 942 -7.37 18.01 41.37
C PRO A 942 -7.24 17.44 42.79
N LEU A 943 -6.92 18.30 43.77
CA LEU A 943 -6.86 17.89 45.14
C LEU A 943 -8.26 17.42 45.62
N ASP A 944 -8.28 16.49 46.57
CA ASP A 944 -9.48 16.06 47.26
C ASP A 944 -10.59 15.41 46.41
N VAL A 945 -10.27 14.93 45.17
CA VAL A 945 -11.19 14.16 44.34
C VAL A 945 -10.61 12.76 44.09
N PRO A 946 -11.48 11.77 43.82
CA PRO A 946 -11.01 10.42 43.50
C PRO A 946 -10.25 10.37 42.18
N VAL A 947 -9.30 9.43 42.10
CA VAL A 947 -8.53 9.16 40.86
C VAL A 947 -9.39 8.31 39.94
N ASN A 948 -9.93 8.92 38.92
CA ASN A 948 -10.74 8.28 37.88
C ASN A 948 -10.63 9.07 36.56
N PRO A 949 -11.08 8.54 35.42
CA PRO A 949 -11.02 9.22 34.13
C PRO A 949 -11.76 10.56 34.08
N GLU A 950 -12.83 10.71 34.85
CA GLU A 950 -13.64 11.94 34.89
C GLU A 950 -12.88 13.12 35.50
N ASN A 951 -11.96 12.83 36.43
CA ASN A 951 -11.13 13.80 37.13
C ASN A 951 -9.73 13.95 36.53
N ASP A 952 -9.48 13.34 35.38
CA ASP A 952 -8.21 13.46 34.67
C ASP A 952 -8.18 14.75 33.84
N ASP A 953 -7.35 15.68 34.29
CA ASP A 953 -7.17 16.98 33.63
C ASP A 953 -5.99 17.03 32.67
N GLY A 954 -5.18 15.98 32.60
CA GLY A 954 -4.00 15.93 31.75
C GLY A 954 -2.87 15.09 32.34
N HIS A 955 -1.67 15.24 31.83
CA HIS A 955 -0.55 14.40 32.24
C HIS A 955 0.80 15.10 32.07
N THR A 956 1.79 14.61 32.80
CA THR A 956 3.20 14.96 32.63
C THR A 956 3.72 14.34 31.31
N THR A 957 4.36 15.11 30.46
CA THR A 957 4.97 14.65 29.20
C THR A 957 6.45 14.37 29.34
N SER A 958 7.19 15.31 29.91
CA SER A 958 8.63 15.21 30.11
C SER A 958 8.97 15.60 31.55
N VAL A 959 9.83 14.81 32.19
CA VAL A 959 10.30 15.07 33.56
C VAL A 959 11.81 15.01 33.63
N ALA A 960 12.40 15.82 34.48
CA ALA A 960 13.83 15.84 34.74
C ALA A 960 14.12 16.24 36.18
N PHE A 961 15.22 15.77 36.71
CA PHE A 961 15.81 16.39 37.90
C PHE A 961 16.76 17.48 37.41
N SER A 962 16.52 18.71 37.83
CA SER A 962 17.40 19.84 37.53
C SER A 962 18.49 19.96 38.62
N PRO A 963 19.76 19.65 38.31
CA PRO A 963 20.84 19.87 39.25
C PRO A 963 21.10 21.36 39.49
N SER A 964 20.70 22.24 38.55
CA SER A 964 20.79 23.68 38.71
C SER A 964 19.81 24.24 39.73
N LEU A 965 18.63 23.67 39.86
CA LEU A 965 17.57 24.06 40.76
C LEU A 965 17.46 23.13 41.98
N ASN A 966 18.13 22.00 41.96
CA ASN A 966 18.08 20.95 42.93
C ASN A 966 16.67 20.41 43.24
N VAL A 967 15.84 20.31 42.18
CA VAL A 967 14.45 19.86 42.27
C VAL A 967 14.04 19.10 41.03
N SER A 968 13.09 18.21 41.17
CA SER A 968 12.43 17.62 40.00
C SER A 968 11.52 18.65 39.33
N ILE A 969 11.55 18.71 38.00
CA ILE A 969 10.72 19.58 37.18
C ILE A 969 10.04 18.77 36.06
N GLY A 970 8.87 19.20 35.61
CA GLY A 970 8.15 18.51 34.55
C GLY A 970 7.45 19.47 33.60
N LEU A 971 7.42 19.10 32.35
CA LEU A 971 6.48 19.62 31.38
C LEU A 971 5.24 18.74 31.37
N GLY A 972 4.08 19.29 31.10
CA GLY A 972 2.84 18.56 31.04
C GLY A 972 1.80 19.27 30.17
N LEU A 973 0.83 18.50 29.73
CA LEU A 973 -0.36 18.98 29.03
C LEU A 973 -1.53 18.98 30.01
N LEU A 974 -2.10 20.15 30.30
CA LEU A 974 -3.14 20.35 31.30
C LEU A 974 -4.33 21.09 30.72
N LYS A 975 -5.56 20.63 30.94
CA LYS A 975 -6.80 21.34 30.56
C LYS A 975 -6.78 22.76 31.13
N ARG A 976 -6.98 23.73 30.23
CA ARG A 976 -6.98 25.18 30.60
C ARG A 976 -5.72 25.62 31.35
N GLY A 977 -4.61 24.93 31.13
CA GLY A 977 -3.42 25.02 31.99
C GLY A 977 -2.87 26.45 32.14
N ARG A 978 -3.01 27.35 31.14
CA ARG A 978 -2.55 28.74 31.24
C ARG A 978 -3.32 29.57 32.25
N GLU A 979 -4.58 29.25 32.51
CA GLU A 979 -5.44 29.92 33.49
C GLU A 979 -5.23 29.38 34.92
N ARG A 980 -4.50 28.26 35.03
CA ARG A 980 -4.31 27.52 36.29
C ARG A 980 -2.92 27.67 36.87
N MET A 981 -2.18 28.74 36.52
CA MET A 981 -0.85 29.01 37.10
C MET A 981 -0.94 29.22 38.58
N GLY A 982 -0.08 28.55 39.35
CA GLY A 982 -0.06 28.53 40.83
C GLY A 982 -1.03 27.53 41.46
N GLU A 983 -1.86 26.85 40.64
CA GLU A 983 -2.76 25.83 41.19
C GLU A 983 -1.99 24.60 41.65
N ARG A 984 -2.49 23.97 42.72
CA ARG A 984 -1.93 22.72 43.27
C ARG A 984 -2.77 21.54 42.84
N LEU A 985 -2.11 20.56 42.28
CA LEU A 985 -2.70 19.33 41.79
C LEU A 985 -1.97 18.11 42.32
N ARG A 986 -2.49 16.95 42.04
CA ARG A 986 -1.81 15.66 42.26
C ARG A 986 -1.30 15.14 40.90
N ALA A 987 -0.06 14.75 40.82
CA ALA A 987 0.50 13.99 39.72
C ALA A 987 0.50 12.51 40.13
N VAL A 988 -0.43 11.74 39.59
CA VAL A 988 -0.70 10.36 39.98
C VAL A 988 -0.22 9.40 38.91
N ASP A 989 0.69 8.49 39.30
CA ASP A 989 1.12 7.40 38.43
C ASP A 989 0.69 6.07 39.09
N ALA A 990 -0.45 5.55 38.62
CA ALA A 990 -1.02 4.33 39.16
C ALA A 990 -0.16 3.09 38.89
N LEU A 991 0.64 3.10 37.81
CA LEU A 991 1.51 1.96 37.44
C LEU A 991 2.73 1.88 38.36
N ARG A 992 3.29 3.04 38.79
CA ARG A 992 4.44 3.11 39.71
C ARG A 992 4.02 3.32 41.15
N GLY A 993 2.71 3.50 41.39
CA GLY A 993 2.18 3.68 42.77
C GLY A 993 2.58 5.03 43.38
N THR A 994 2.81 6.08 42.56
CA THR A 994 3.19 7.41 43.05
C THR A 994 2.03 8.40 42.99
N ASP A 995 1.93 9.25 44.02
CA ASP A 995 0.94 10.32 44.12
C ASP A 995 1.64 11.55 44.71
N ILE A 996 1.99 12.50 43.89
CA ILE A 996 2.84 13.64 44.20
C ILE A 996 2.05 14.92 44.09
N ARG A 997 2.01 15.74 45.12
CA ARG A 997 1.44 17.09 45.04
C ARG A 997 2.37 17.99 44.23
N VAL A 998 1.82 18.67 43.22
CA VAL A 998 2.56 19.56 42.32
C VAL A 998 1.90 20.92 42.27
N GLU A 999 2.69 21.94 41.92
CA GLU A 999 2.22 23.27 41.59
C GLU A 999 2.41 23.52 40.07
N VAL A 1000 1.39 24.02 39.43
CA VAL A 1000 1.41 24.46 38.03
C VAL A 1000 2.18 25.78 37.91
N CYS A 1001 3.15 25.82 37.02
CA CYS A 1001 3.99 27.00 36.83
C CYS A 1001 4.30 27.22 35.32
N PRO A 1002 4.89 28.38 34.96
CA PRO A 1002 5.39 28.54 33.61
C PRO A 1002 6.36 27.43 33.22
N ASN A 1003 6.32 27.00 31.94
CA ASN A 1003 7.13 25.91 31.42
C ASN A 1003 8.64 26.21 31.33
N CYS A 1004 9.07 27.47 31.45
CA CYS A 1004 10.48 27.86 31.50
C CYS A 1004 10.92 28.00 32.98
N PHE A 1005 11.76 27.07 33.44
CA PHE A 1005 12.21 27.02 34.83
C PHE A 1005 13.52 27.78 35.12
N LEU A 1006 14.36 27.92 34.07
CA LEU A 1006 15.67 28.56 34.18
C LEU A 1006 15.81 29.64 33.09
N ASP A 1007 16.26 30.81 33.49
CA ASP A 1007 16.50 31.95 32.61
C ASP A 1007 15.28 32.31 31.69
N PRO A 1008 14.10 32.64 32.27
CA PRO A 1008 12.88 32.86 31.47
C PRO A 1008 13.05 34.03 30.49
N GLU A 1009 13.87 35.02 30.83
CA GLU A 1009 14.13 36.15 29.96
C GLU A 1009 15.16 35.89 28.86
N GLY A 1010 15.86 34.77 28.91
CA GLY A 1010 16.84 34.35 27.89
C GLY A 1010 18.12 35.21 27.89
N ALA A 1011 18.54 35.71 29.05
CA ALA A 1011 19.78 36.47 29.17
C ALA A 1011 21.01 35.62 28.81
N ARG A 1012 21.03 34.34 29.25
CA ARG A 1012 22.10 33.40 28.95
C ARG A 1012 22.24 33.10 27.45
N LEU A 1013 21.11 33.03 26.73
CA LEU A 1013 21.12 32.80 25.27
C LEU A 1013 21.81 33.92 24.51
N ARG A 1014 21.69 35.13 25.03
CA ARG A 1014 22.23 36.32 24.35
C ARG A 1014 23.69 36.58 24.68
N GLY A 1015 24.20 36.01 25.77
CA GLY A 1015 25.61 36.02 26.18
C GLY A 1015 26.07 37.30 26.74
#